data_60d0bc632a1ac193a40bad3b469bd361
#
_entry.id   60d0bc632a1ac193a40bad3b469bd361
#
_cell.length_a   1.000
_cell.length_b   1.000
_cell.length_c   1.000
_cell.angle_alpha   90.00
_cell.angle_beta   90.00
_cell.angle_gamma   90.00
#
_symmetry.space_group_name_H-M   'P 1'
#
loop_
_entity.id
_entity.type
_entity.pdbx_description
1 polymer ?
#
loop_
_entity_poly.entity_id
_entity_poly.type
_entity_poly.pdbx_seq_one_letter_code
_entity_poly.pdbx_strand_id
1 'polypeptide(L)'
;MVNRRPPWALLAGALCALAVAFLPAAPAFAAPWRTYPAGEAPTDRIIVRWRDEGVLGVQIPSNVDRAARLAGTSGINLRAVREIHDRIDVVQLDAPLAGAALKRVVAQLGSDLAVKYAEADRLRYALGEPNDPRFKASSDVNGRWEGQWYLKDPTAAVPAAIGATTAWDTATGAPYIIAVLDTGVDYTHPDLGLYASGGKLLPGRDFVCNDAGTDCTSTATGNTFIMANDGNGWDADATDPGDWLTVADVATGGLCPGEGEGPGKNEAAPSTWHGTRVAGIAAAITNNGVGVAGVAPGAFILPVRVLGKCQGYMSDIVTGMYWAAGLTTTTSKSLPVNAYPAQVINLSLGGTGTCTQTEQDAVDAILAGSHLIVAAAGNDGGPVLAPANCKGVLSVAGIRHTGTKVGYSNVSTTGAAITIAAPAGNCVNLNTYHPWTLPCLYSIETTSNDGSTTPGAPFYTYSLMVPGYTGNILNEGTVGTSFAAPIVSGVAAMMIEANPNLSATQLIARLQASATPFPVPATAPAGGTCHVAALTTDSNGAYTDVQTDECTCTTATCGAGMLNADAALGRSTYPLASMTTSTDKASIGESVTLDGSASTAAAHYTIASYQWTSDPAVSIENDTSAVAKLVFPALRPLKVTLTVTDSAGRTDTASKTINSVALSEGGGKGSMGPMALLLLATGAAMAFWRRKRAAAAMLGGSLVQPIQPVGHRGESI
;
A
#
# COMPACT_ATOMS: atom_id res chain seq x y z
N MET A 1 33.13 45.39 63.84
CA MET A 1 31.95 44.56 64.05
C MET A 1 32.07 43.37 63.10
N VAL A 2 32.39 42.23 63.69
CA VAL A 2 32.74 41.00 62.94
C VAL A 2 31.46 40.19 62.65
N ASN A 3 31.15 40.00 61.38
CA ASN A 3 29.99 39.26 60.94
C ASN A 3 30.31 37.77 60.89
N ARG A 4 29.90 36.99 61.86
CA ARG A 4 30.05 35.52 61.90
C ARG A 4 28.90 34.89 61.08
N ARG A 5 29.22 34.20 60.03
CA ARG A 5 28.30 33.29 59.32
C ARG A 5 28.13 31.99 60.13
N PRO A 6 26.94 31.40 60.25
CA PRO A 6 26.74 30.12 60.97
C PRO A 6 27.22 28.91 60.16
N PRO A 7 27.60 27.79 60.83
CA PRO A 7 28.31 26.67 60.24
C PRO A 7 27.44 25.58 59.56
N TRP A 8 26.33 26.00 58.90
CA TRP A 8 25.41 25.04 58.31
C TRP A 8 25.64 24.81 56.81
N ALA A 9 26.51 25.52 56.16
CA ALA A 9 26.70 25.45 54.72
C ALA A 9 27.68 24.34 54.24
N LEU A 10 28.31 23.61 55.17
CA LEU A 10 29.26 22.52 54.81
C LEU A 10 28.73 21.12 55.01
N LEU A 11 27.53 20.91 55.56
CA LEU A 11 26.90 19.59 55.67
C LEU A 11 25.93 19.26 54.54
N ALA A 12 25.48 20.21 53.77
CA ALA A 12 24.54 19.96 52.66
C ALA A 12 25.25 19.41 51.37
N GLY A 13 26.55 19.69 51.24
CA GLY A 13 27.33 19.21 50.08
C GLY A 13 27.79 17.77 50.17
N ALA A 14 27.88 17.20 51.38
CA ALA A 14 28.32 15.80 51.58
C ALA A 14 27.18 14.79 51.54
N LEU A 15 25.94 15.20 51.71
CA LEU A 15 24.76 14.33 51.65
C LEU A 15 24.20 14.13 50.25
N CYS A 16 24.48 15.07 49.31
CA CYS A 16 24.12 14.87 47.91
C CYS A 16 25.07 13.92 47.13
N ALA A 17 26.33 13.78 47.57
CA ALA A 17 27.31 12.90 46.91
C ALA A 17 27.19 11.41 47.34
N LEU A 18 26.50 11.09 48.43
CA LEU A 18 26.29 9.70 48.90
C LEU A 18 24.91 9.14 48.48
N ALA A 19 23.97 9.95 48.00
CA ALA A 19 22.68 9.45 47.54
C ALA A 19 22.70 8.91 46.11
N VAL A 20 23.77 9.11 45.33
CA VAL A 20 23.92 8.59 43.97
C VAL A 20 24.52 7.16 43.94
N ALA A 21 25.01 6.65 45.05
CA ALA A 21 25.71 5.36 45.10
C ALA A 21 24.82 4.15 45.51
N PHE A 22 23.51 4.35 45.74
CA PHE A 22 22.58 3.24 46.11
C PHE A 22 21.24 3.37 45.36
N LEU A 23 21.26 3.70 44.06
CA LEU A 23 20.18 3.25 43.19
C LEU A 23 20.47 1.76 42.91
N PRO A 24 19.54 0.83 43.25
CA PRO A 24 19.69 -0.52 42.77
C PRO A 24 19.86 -0.45 41.28
N ALA A 25 20.92 -1.05 40.75
CA ALA A 25 21.02 -1.30 39.32
C ALA A 25 19.68 -1.88 38.88
N ALA A 26 18.97 -1.18 38.02
CA ALA A 26 17.81 -1.74 37.37
C ALA A 26 18.21 -3.13 36.90
N PRO A 27 17.41 -4.17 37.13
CA PRO A 27 17.75 -5.48 36.62
C PRO A 27 18.10 -5.30 35.17
N ALA A 28 19.30 -5.73 34.77
CA ALA A 28 19.64 -5.83 33.37
C ALA A 28 18.58 -6.76 32.79
N PHE A 29 17.55 -6.14 32.22
CA PHE A 29 16.61 -6.89 31.39
C PHE A 29 17.48 -7.62 30.39
N ALA A 30 17.38 -8.94 30.40
CA ALA A 30 18.02 -9.82 29.43
C ALA A 30 17.90 -9.13 28.07
N ALA A 31 19.04 -9.01 27.37
CA ALA A 31 19.13 -8.27 26.13
C ALA A 31 17.88 -8.51 25.30
N PRO A 32 17.14 -7.44 24.97
CA PRO A 32 15.91 -7.61 24.21
C PRO A 32 16.32 -8.28 22.90
N TRP A 33 15.51 -9.16 22.49
CA TRP A 33 15.31 -9.71 21.17
C TRP A 33 16.03 -8.89 20.11
N ARG A 34 16.81 -9.60 19.28
CA ARG A 34 17.57 -8.95 18.21
C ARG A 34 16.61 -8.09 17.41
N THR A 35 16.56 -6.80 17.73
CA THR A 35 16.05 -5.81 16.82
C THR A 35 16.77 -6.06 15.51
N TYR A 36 16.03 -6.35 14.44
CA TYR A 36 16.62 -6.31 13.11
C TYR A 36 17.23 -4.92 12.98
N PRO A 37 18.55 -4.78 12.86
CA PRO A 37 19.12 -3.45 12.76
C PRO A 37 18.51 -2.81 11.54
N ALA A 38 18.02 -1.58 11.70
CA ALA A 38 17.68 -0.73 10.57
C ALA A 38 18.95 -0.60 9.71
N GLY A 39 19.00 -1.36 8.62
CA GLY A 39 20.20 -1.54 7.81
C GLY A 39 20.73 -2.99 7.82
N GLU A 40 21.53 -3.30 6.80
CA GLU A 40 22.17 -4.61 6.66
C GLU A 40 23.04 -4.91 7.89
N ALA A 41 22.77 -6.02 8.58
CA ALA A 41 23.60 -6.47 9.70
C ALA A 41 25.06 -6.57 9.23
N PRO A 42 26.03 -6.04 10.01
CA PRO A 42 27.43 -6.18 9.66
C PRO A 42 27.80 -7.65 9.50
N THR A 43 28.52 -7.98 8.43
CA THR A 43 29.08 -9.31 8.22
C THR A 43 30.56 -9.19 7.81
N ASP A 44 31.35 -10.13 8.27
CA ASP A 44 32.70 -10.35 7.85
C ASP A 44 32.84 -11.50 6.83
N ARG A 45 31.70 -12.10 6.42
CA ARG A 45 31.68 -13.23 5.50
C ARG A 45 31.12 -12.86 4.15
N ILE A 46 31.80 -13.35 3.11
CA ILE A 46 31.42 -13.19 1.72
C ILE A 46 31.31 -14.56 1.07
N ILE A 47 30.23 -14.81 0.35
CA ILE A 47 30.08 -15.98 -0.51
C ILE A 47 30.64 -15.61 -1.88
N VAL A 48 31.52 -16.44 -2.42
CA VAL A 48 32.14 -16.26 -3.73
C VAL A 48 31.86 -17.47 -4.60
N ARG A 49 31.21 -17.26 -5.74
CA ARG A 49 31.07 -18.26 -6.79
C ARG A 49 32.13 -18.06 -7.85
N TRP A 50 32.87 -19.10 -8.15
CA TRP A 50 33.90 -19.09 -9.18
C TRP A 50 33.37 -19.48 -10.56
N ARG A 51 34.01 -18.99 -11.61
CA ARG A 51 33.71 -19.41 -13.00
C ARG A 51 34.30 -20.79 -13.27
N ASP A 52 33.79 -21.44 -14.30
CA ASP A 52 34.29 -22.74 -14.70
C ASP A 52 35.69 -22.66 -15.33
N GLU A 53 36.51 -23.69 -15.16
CA GLU A 53 37.94 -23.72 -15.50
C GLU A 53 38.22 -23.46 -16.99
N GLY A 54 37.31 -23.81 -17.86
CA GLY A 54 37.43 -23.58 -19.30
C GLY A 54 37.58 -22.12 -19.73
N VAL A 55 37.24 -21.17 -18.83
CA VAL A 55 37.30 -19.71 -19.11
C VAL A 55 38.68 -19.12 -18.80
N LEU A 56 39.46 -19.73 -17.90
CA LEU A 56 40.71 -19.13 -17.37
C LEU A 56 41.96 -20.01 -17.57
N GLY A 57 41.85 -21.26 -18.01
CA GLY A 57 42.97 -22.16 -18.27
C GLY A 57 43.85 -22.54 -17.07
N VAL A 58 43.44 -22.22 -15.86
CA VAL A 58 44.18 -22.49 -14.62
C VAL A 58 43.25 -23.17 -13.60
N GLN A 59 43.63 -24.38 -13.20
CA GLN A 59 43.00 -25.06 -12.05
C GLN A 59 43.49 -24.47 -10.74
N ILE A 60 42.57 -24.05 -9.85
CA ILE A 60 42.86 -23.66 -8.48
C ILE A 60 42.15 -24.68 -7.57
N PRO A 61 42.87 -25.66 -7.06
CA PRO A 61 42.31 -26.90 -6.55
C PRO A 61 41.60 -26.79 -5.19
N SER A 62 41.98 -25.81 -4.33
CA SER A 62 41.39 -25.68 -2.99
C SER A 62 40.75 -24.34 -2.75
N ASN A 63 39.78 -24.28 -1.84
CA ASN A 63 39.18 -23.04 -1.37
C ASN A 63 40.20 -22.09 -0.72
N VAL A 64 41.25 -22.64 -0.08
CA VAL A 64 42.33 -21.86 0.53
C VAL A 64 43.15 -21.14 -0.56
N ASP A 65 43.51 -21.86 -1.64
CA ASP A 65 44.28 -21.28 -2.74
C ASP A 65 43.45 -20.26 -3.53
N ARG A 66 42.12 -20.53 -3.67
CA ARG A 66 41.18 -19.59 -4.31
C ARG A 66 41.06 -18.30 -3.50
N ALA A 67 40.92 -18.39 -2.18
CA ALA A 67 40.85 -17.23 -1.29
C ALA A 67 42.17 -16.44 -1.29
N ALA A 68 43.31 -17.13 -1.21
CA ALA A 68 44.64 -16.46 -1.26
C ALA A 68 44.87 -15.74 -2.58
N ARG A 69 44.48 -16.36 -3.71
CA ARG A 69 44.54 -15.70 -5.02
C ARG A 69 43.68 -14.45 -5.08
N LEU A 70 42.41 -14.54 -4.63
CA LEU A 70 41.48 -13.42 -4.64
C LEU A 70 41.95 -12.29 -3.71
N ALA A 71 42.54 -12.61 -2.56
CA ALA A 71 43.19 -11.63 -1.69
C ALA A 71 44.32 -10.90 -2.40
N GLY A 72 45.17 -11.64 -3.12
CA GLY A 72 46.29 -11.05 -3.90
C GLY A 72 45.83 -10.15 -5.05
N THR A 73 44.76 -10.54 -5.78
CA THR A 73 44.24 -9.76 -6.92
C THR A 73 43.39 -8.57 -6.48
N SER A 74 42.64 -8.70 -5.40
CA SER A 74 41.79 -7.63 -4.90
C SER A 74 42.46 -6.67 -3.94
N GLY A 75 43.58 -7.05 -3.32
CA GLY A 75 44.22 -6.28 -2.25
C GLY A 75 43.41 -6.25 -0.94
N ILE A 76 42.45 -7.14 -0.79
CA ILE A 76 41.61 -7.30 0.41
C ILE A 76 42.10 -8.54 1.15
N ASN A 77 42.37 -8.42 2.46
CA ASN A 77 42.70 -9.59 3.26
C ASN A 77 41.48 -10.53 3.37
N LEU A 78 41.70 -11.75 2.89
CA LEU A 78 40.65 -12.78 2.88
C LEU A 78 41.20 -14.09 3.45
N ARG A 79 40.39 -14.73 4.26
CA ARG A 79 40.64 -16.06 4.80
C ARG A 79 39.59 -17.02 4.30
N ALA A 80 39.95 -18.19 3.80
CA ALA A 80 39.00 -19.25 3.49
C ALA A 80 38.32 -19.75 4.77
N VAL A 81 37.01 -19.85 4.75
CA VAL A 81 36.21 -20.44 5.85
C VAL A 81 35.84 -21.87 5.50
N ARG A 82 35.14 -22.06 4.38
CA ARG A 82 34.69 -23.37 3.89
C ARG A 82 34.23 -23.27 2.44
N GLU A 83 34.17 -24.40 1.79
CA GLU A 83 33.43 -24.59 0.54
C GLU A 83 31.98 -25.01 0.88
N ILE A 84 31.01 -24.42 0.22
CA ILE A 84 29.58 -24.76 0.37
C ILE A 84 29.22 -25.90 -0.56
N HIS A 85 29.61 -25.76 -1.81
CA HIS A 85 29.39 -26.70 -2.92
C HIS A 85 30.42 -26.40 -3.98
N ASP A 86 30.60 -27.29 -4.97
CA ASP A 86 31.59 -27.10 -6.02
C ASP A 86 31.73 -25.64 -6.46
N ARG A 87 32.89 -25.06 -6.23
CA ARG A 87 33.27 -23.67 -6.57
C ARG A 87 32.39 -22.56 -5.95
N ILE A 88 31.77 -22.83 -4.81
CA ILE A 88 31.14 -21.80 -3.98
C ILE A 88 31.83 -21.80 -2.62
N ASP A 89 32.63 -20.76 -2.37
CA ASP A 89 33.39 -20.64 -1.15
C ASP A 89 32.81 -19.54 -0.24
N VAL A 90 32.96 -19.75 1.06
CA VAL A 90 32.83 -18.66 2.06
C VAL A 90 34.24 -18.17 2.39
N VAL A 91 34.46 -16.88 2.19
CA VAL A 91 35.67 -16.19 2.61
C VAL A 91 35.34 -15.18 3.71
N GLN A 92 36.30 -14.91 4.59
CA GLN A 92 36.14 -14.02 5.74
C GLN A 92 37.08 -12.81 5.61
N LEU A 93 36.54 -11.63 5.92
CA LEU A 93 37.24 -10.37 6.07
C LEU A 93 37.85 -10.25 7.48
N ASP A 94 38.80 -9.35 7.67
CA ASP A 94 39.43 -9.07 8.97
C ASP A 94 38.42 -8.48 9.99
N ALA A 95 37.41 -7.78 9.53
CA ALA A 95 36.40 -7.16 10.37
C ALA A 95 34.99 -7.14 9.68
N PRO A 96 33.90 -7.17 10.45
CA PRO A 96 32.55 -7.03 9.90
C PRO A 96 32.34 -5.67 9.24
N LEU A 97 31.72 -5.67 8.07
CA LEU A 97 31.36 -4.47 7.29
C LEU A 97 29.84 -4.42 7.06
N ALA A 98 29.30 -3.21 6.91
CA ALA A 98 27.91 -2.97 6.58
C ALA A 98 27.75 -1.84 5.53
N GLY A 99 26.56 -1.72 4.97
CA GLY A 99 26.17 -0.61 4.10
C GLY A 99 27.11 -0.40 2.90
N ALA A 100 27.49 0.85 2.63
CA ALA A 100 28.31 1.21 1.47
C ALA A 100 29.72 0.60 1.49
N ALA A 101 30.30 0.33 2.67
CA ALA A 101 31.61 -0.30 2.79
C ALA A 101 31.55 -1.77 2.34
N LEU A 102 30.55 -2.51 2.81
CA LEU A 102 30.30 -3.89 2.40
C LEU A 102 30.02 -3.98 0.90
N LYS A 103 29.14 -3.11 0.37
CA LYS A 103 28.83 -3.08 -1.07
C LYS A 103 30.07 -2.86 -1.93
N ARG A 104 30.99 -1.98 -1.53
CA ARG A 104 32.25 -1.74 -2.24
C ARG A 104 33.13 -2.99 -2.26
N VAL A 105 33.29 -3.65 -1.12
CA VAL A 105 34.09 -4.89 -1.03
C VAL A 105 33.48 -5.99 -1.90
N VAL A 106 32.18 -6.22 -1.81
CA VAL A 106 31.47 -7.22 -2.63
C VAL A 106 31.66 -6.93 -4.13
N ALA A 107 31.49 -5.66 -4.54
CA ALA A 107 31.68 -5.26 -5.95
C ALA A 107 33.15 -5.45 -6.40
N GLN A 108 34.12 -5.12 -5.55
CA GLN A 108 35.54 -5.30 -5.84
C GLN A 108 35.92 -6.78 -6.03
N LEU A 109 35.44 -7.67 -5.13
CA LEU A 109 35.65 -9.10 -5.25
C LEU A 109 34.93 -9.67 -6.50
N GLY A 110 33.71 -9.20 -6.77
CA GLY A 110 32.94 -9.60 -7.96
C GLY A 110 33.55 -9.13 -9.29
N SER A 111 34.44 -8.15 -9.29
CA SER A 111 35.16 -7.66 -10.48
C SER A 111 36.32 -8.55 -10.92
N ASP A 112 36.80 -9.50 -10.10
CA ASP A 112 37.85 -10.46 -10.50
C ASP A 112 37.32 -11.37 -11.61
N LEU A 113 38.12 -11.52 -12.67
CA LEU A 113 37.76 -12.30 -13.85
C LEU A 113 37.47 -13.78 -13.55
N ALA A 114 38.01 -14.33 -12.47
CA ALA A 114 37.76 -15.70 -12.03
C ALA A 114 36.46 -15.83 -11.23
N VAL A 115 35.89 -14.72 -10.75
CA VAL A 115 34.67 -14.71 -9.96
C VAL A 115 33.45 -14.58 -10.86
N LYS A 116 32.45 -15.45 -10.66
CA LYS A 116 31.17 -15.37 -11.34
C LYS A 116 30.25 -14.35 -10.64
N TYR A 117 30.22 -14.40 -9.31
CA TYR A 117 29.59 -13.42 -8.44
C TYR A 117 30.21 -13.49 -7.04
N ALA A 118 30.09 -12.38 -6.30
CA ALA A 118 30.34 -12.31 -4.88
C ALA A 118 29.12 -11.68 -4.19
N GLU A 119 28.80 -12.17 -2.99
CA GLU A 119 27.67 -11.64 -2.20
C GLU A 119 27.96 -11.76 -0.71
N ALA A 120 27.31 -10.92 0.11
CA ALA A 120 27.46 -10.98 1.55
C ALA A 120 26.81 -12.25 2.10
N ASP A 121 27.55 -13.02 2.93
CA ASP A 121 26.99 -14.15 3.70
C ASP A 121 26.20 -13.56 4.88
N ARG A 122 24.90 -13.54 4.73
CA ARG A 122 23.98 -12.91 5.68
C ARG A 122 23.44 -13.92 6.66
N LEU A 123 23.35 -13.52 7.91
CA LEU A 123 22.65 -14.31 8.92
C LEU A 123 21.19 -14.49 8.52
N ARG A 124 20.71 -15.72 8.59
CA ARG A 124 19.29 -16.08 8.48
C ARG A 124 18.85 -16.59 9.85
N TYR A 125 17.67 -16.21 10.24
CA TYR A 125 17.08 -16.62 11.52
C TYR A 125 15.90 -17.52 11.22
N ALA A 126 15.66 -18.51 12.11
CA ALA A 126 14.40 -19.24 12.07
C ALA A 126 13.29 -18.22 12.32
N LEU A 127 12.41 -18.06 11.34
CA LEU A 127 11.24 -17.23 11.43
C LEU A 127 10.19 -18.06 12.14
N GLY A 128 9.91 -17.73 13.38
CA GLY A 128 8.80 -18.24 14.14
C GLY A 128 7.64 -17.25 14.06
N GLU A 129 6.46 -17.72 14.45
CA GLU A 129 5.36 -16.81 14.74
C GLU A 129 5.81 -15.72 15.72
N PRO A 130 5.29 -14.49 15.59
CA PRO A 130 5.54 -13.42 16.55
C PRO A 130 5.33 -13.87 17.99
N ASN A 131 6.17 -13.37 18.90
CA ASN A 131 6.04 -13.68 20.33
C ASN A 131 5.03 -12.77 21.05
N ASP A 132 4.39 -11.88 20.30
CA ASP A 132 3.38 -10.95 20.79
C ASP A 132 2.15 -11.74 21.25
N PRO A 133 1.70 -11.58 22.51
CA PRO A 133 0.71 -12.48 23.11
C PRO A 133 -0.62 -12.56 22.36
N ARG A 134 -1.00 -11.48 21.65
CA ARG A 134 -2.27 -11.39 20.91
C ARG A 134 -2.17 -11.87 19.46
N PHE A 135 -1.01 -12.25 19.00
CA PHE A 135 -0.85 -12.86 17.67
C PHE A 135 -1.53 -14.23 17.59
N LYS A 136 -1.47 -15.01 18.64
CA LYS A 136 -2.00 -16.39 18.68
C LYS A 136 -3.48 -16.41 19.06
N ALA A 137 -4.19 -17.39 18.51
CA ALA A 137 -5.51 -17.73 19.02
C ALA A 137 -5.44 -18.12 20.49
N SER A 138 -6.41 -17.69 21.27
CA SER A 138 -6.48 -18.02 22.69
C SER A 138 -7.92 -18.38 23.10
N SER A 139 -8.05 -19.04 24.24
CA SER A 139 -9.34 -19.23 24.92
C SER A 139 -9.12 -19.04 26.41
N ASP A 140 -9.86 -18.14 27.01
CA ASP A 140 -9.87 -17.87 28.44
C ASP A 140 -11.31 -17.90 28.98
N VAL A 141 -11.49 -17.41 30.20
CA VAL A 141 -12.81 -17.31 30.85
C VAL A 141 -13.79 -16.39 30.11
N ASN A 142 -13.27 -15.54 29.21
CA ASN A 142 -14.04 -14.57 28.43
C ASN A 142 -14.40 -15.09 27.04
N GLY A 143 -13.91 -16.27 26.64
CA GLY A 143 -14.21 -16.90 25.37
C GLY A 143 -12.99 -17.21 24.50
N ARG A 144 -13.25 -17.67 23.27
CA ARG A 144 -12.23 -17.95 22.27
C ARG A 144 -12.08 -16.77 21.34
N TRP A 145 -10.84 -16.42 20.98
CA TRP A 145 -10.54 -15.52 19.88
C TRP A 145 -9.46 -16.11 18.97
N GLU A 146 -9.44 -15.67 17.71
CA GLU A 146 -8.51 -16.20 16.68
C GLU A 146 -7.18 -15.44 16.64
N GLY A 147 -6.96 -14.45 17.52
CA GLY A 147 -5.79 -13.58 17.54
C GLY A 147 -5.71 -12.71 16.28
N GLN A 148 -4.50 -12.34 15.89
CA GLN A 148 -4.29 -11.59 14.65
C GLN A 148 -4.37 -12.53 13.43
N TRP A 149 -5.55 -13.12 13.24
CA TRP A 149 -5.85 -14.08 12.17
C TRP A 149 -5.49 -13.55 10.78
N TYR A 150 -5.65 -12.25 10.58
CA TYR A 150 -5.46 -11.57 9.30
C TYR A 150 -4.00 -11.54 8.84
N LEU A 151 -3.02 -11.67 9.75
CA LEU A 151 -1.57 -11.70 9.45
C LEU A 151 -1.08 -13.10 9.06
N LYS A 152 -1.80 -14.15 9.46
CA LYS A 152 -1.39 -15.54 9.28
C LYS A 152 -1.42 -15.95 7.80
N ASP A 153 -0.89 -17.14 7.53
CA ASP A 153 -0.98 -17.72 6.20
C ASP A 153 -2.43 -18.13 5.88
N PRO A 154 -2.88 -17.94 4.64
CA PRO A 154 -4.23 -18.33 4.24
C PRO A 154 -4.48 -19.83 4.43
N THR A 155 -5.67 -20.17 4.92
CA THR A 155 -6.15 -21.54 5.05
C THR A 155 -7.49 -21.71 4.36
N ALA A 156 -7.95 -22.95 4.18
CA ALA A 156 -9.29 -23.19 3.62
C ALA A 156 -10.42 -22.57 4.46
N ALA A 157 -10.23 -22.47 5.79
CA ALA A 157 -11.19 -21.85 6.71
C ALA A 157 -11.07 -20.32 6.77
N VAL A 158 -9.89 -19.79 6.51
CA VAL A 158 -9.55 -18.37 6.60
C VAL A 158 -8.78 -17.96 5.34
N PRO A 159 -9.42 -18.02 4.16
CA PRO A 159 -8.74 -17.71 2.90
C PRO A 159 -8.36 -16.22 2.75
N ALA A 160 -8.95 -15.33 3.56
CA ALA A 160 -8.67 -13.90 3.52
C ALA A 160 -7.47 -13.46 4.38
N ALA A 161 -6.82 -14.36 5.11
CA ALA A 161 -5.55 -14.05 5.78
C ALA A 161 -4.48 -13.70 4.74
N ILE A 162 -3.63 -12.71 5.04
CA ILE A 162 -2.77 -12.08 4.02
C ILE A 162 -1.41 -12.76 3.83
N GLY A 163 -1.00 -13.72 4.68
CA GLY A 163 0.32 -14.35 4.60
C GLY A 163 1.47 -13.42 4.97
N ALA A 164 1.26 -12.51 5.94
CA ALA A 164 2.29 -11.56 6.37
C ALA A 164 3.48 -12.28 7.01
N THR A 165 3.24 -13.35 7.75
CA THR A 165 4.29 -14.17 8.39
C THR A 165 5.31 -14.70 7.39
N THR A 166 4.87 -15.21 6.25
CA THR A 166 5.74 -15.66 5.15
C THR A 166 6.38 -14.46 4.42
N ALA A 167 5.62 -13.38 4.22
CA ALA A 167 6.11 -12.18 3.57
C ALA A 167 7.28 -11.50 4.32
N TRP A 168 7.31 -11.56 5.66
CA TRP A 168 8.40 -11.00 6.47
C TRP A 168 9.77 -11.64 6.22
N ASP A 169 9.83 -12.81 5.62
CA ASP A 169 11.08 -13.43 5.15
C ASP A 169 11.75 -12.60 4.05
N THR A 170 10.97 -11.83 3.33
CA THR A 170 11.43 -11.01 2.19
C THR A 170 11.63 -9.55 2.58
N ALA A 171 10.68 -8.95 3.29
CA ALA A 171 10.70 -7.54 3.69
C ALA A 171 9.82 -7.29 4.92
N THR A 172 10.14 -6.26 5.69
CA THR A 172 9.45 -5.86 6.92
C THR A 172 8.87 -4.43 6.85
N GLY A 173 9.11 -3.73 5.74
CA GLY A 173 8.75 -2.33 5.55
C GLY A 173 9.85 -1.33 5.96
N ALA A 174 11.03 -1.80 6.39
CA ALA A 174 12.11 -0.93 6.84
C ALA A 174 12.86 -0.28 5.66
N PRO A 175 13.32 0.97 5.78
CA PRO A 175 13.03 1.96 6.83
C PRO A 175 11.91 2.93 6.41
N TYR A 176 10.89 2.46 5.72
CA TYR A 176 9.88 3.29 5.09
C TYR A 176 8.85 3.82 6.11
N ILE A 177 8.20 4.92 5.73
CA ILE A 177 7.31 5.68 6.59
C ILE A 177 5.89 5.57 6.04
N ILE A 178 4.95 5.23 6.91
CA ILE A 178 3.52 5.26 6.65
C ILE A 178 2.94 6.45 7.41
N ALA A 179 2.43 7.46 6.71
CA ALA A 179 1.66 8.52 7.34
C ALA A 179 0.24 8.01 7.65
N VAL A 180 -0.20 8.18 8.88
CA VAL A 180 -1.56 7.87 9.32
C VAL A 180 -2.30 9.20 9.52
N LEU A 181 -3.17 9.54 8.56
CA LEU A 181 -4.01 10.73 8.59
C LEU A 181 -5.33 10.35 9.27
N ASP A 182 -5.48 10.72 10.55
CA ASP A 182 -6.54 10.18 11.39
C ASP A 182 -6.82 11.09 12.61
N THR A 183 -7.39 10.55 13.73
CA THR A 183 -7.70 11.28 14.98
C THR A 183 -6.48 11.66 15.81
N GLY A 184 -5.29 11.25 15.41
CA GLY A 184 -4.06 11.31 16.21
C GLY A 184 -3.66 9.93 16.72
N VAL A 185 -2.63 9.85 17.57
CA VAL A 185 -2.10 8.56 18.07
C VAL A 185 -1.71 8.69 19.54
N ASP A 186 -1.89 7.61 20.31
CA ASP A 186 -1.37 7.53 21.68
C ASP A 186 0.14 7.28 21.68
N TYR A 187 0.93 8.32 21.92
CA TYR A 187 2.40 8.24 21.96
C TYR A 187 2.94 7.48 23.18
N THR A 188 2.10 7.17 24.15
CA THR A 188 2.49 6.40 25.35
C THR A 188 2.30 4.90 25.19
N HIS A 189 1.66 4.47 24.07
CA HIS A 189 1.34 3.07 23.84
C HIS A 189 2.61 2.23 23.67
N PRO A 190 2.80 1.12 24.45
CA PRO A 190 4.04 0.35 24.48
C PRO A 190 4.40 -0.32 23.15
N ASP A 191 3.40 -0.65 22.30
CA ASP A 191 3.61 -1.22 20.97
C ASP A 191 3.81 -0.18 19.87
N LEU A 192 3.77 1.10 20.21
CA LEU A 192 4.00 2.20 19.28
C LEU A 192 5.21 3.02 19.70
N GLY A 193 5.12 3.77 20.77
CA GLY A 193 6.20 4.52 21.38
C GLY A 193 6.90 5.54 20.47
N LEU A 194 7.55 6.50 21.07
CA LEU A 194 8.32 7.52 20.35
C LEU A 194 9.53 6.92 19.63
N TYR A 195 9.77 7.32 18.38
CA TYR A 195 10.96 6.97 17.60
C TYR A 195 12.26 7.32 18.33
N ALA A 196 12.32 8.49 18.99
CA ALA A 196 13.48 8.92 19.77
C ALA A 196 13.83 7.98 20.93
N SER A 197 12.88 7.17 21.39
CA SER A 197 13.05 6.17 22.45
C SER A 197 13.09 4.74 21.90
N GLY A 198 13.27 4.57 20.59
CA GLY A 198 13.31 3.24 19.94
C GLY A 198 11.94 2.69 19.50
N GLY A 199 10.89 3.49 19.59
CA GLY A 199 9.54 3.15 19.11
C GLY A 199 9.32 3.43 17.63
N LYS A 200 8.06 3.48 17.23
CA LYS A 200 7.60 3.59 15.84
C LYS A 200 7.17 4.99 15.43
N LEU A 201 6.72 5.81 16.39
CA LEU A 201 6.08 7.10 16.12
C LEU A 201 7.11 8.20 15.88
N LEU A 202 7.12 8.73 14.69
CA LEU A 202 7.87 9.92 14.31
C LEU A 202 7.17 11.18 14.85
N PRO A 203 7.88 12.32 14.96
CA PRO A 203 7.26 13.60 15.25
C PRO A 203 6.16 13.91 14.23
N GLY A 204 4.93 13.93 14.68
CA GLY A 204 3.74 14.17 13.87
C GLY A 204 3.33 15.64 13.84
N ARG A 205 2.10 15.90 13.37
CA ARG A 205 1.50 17.22 13.36
C ARG A 205 -0.02 17.16 13.42
N ASP A 206 -0.61 18.15 14.11
CA ASP A 206 -2.04 18.40 14.10
C ASP A 206 -2.42 19.44 13.03
N PHE A 207 -3.48 19.13 12.29
CA PHE A 207 -4.12 19.96 11.26
C PHE A 207 -5.61 20.19 11.53
N VAL A 208 -6.13 19.84 12.71
CA VAL A 208 -7.53 20.13 13.04
C VAL A 208 -7.67 21.61 13.37
N CYS A 209 -8.42 22.31 12.53
CA CYS A 209 -8.60 23.75 12.67
C CYS A 209 -9.60 24.08 13.80
N ASN A 210 -9.67 25.35 14.18
CA ASN A 210 -10.72 25.83 15.09
C ASN A 210 -12.10 25.80 14.41
N ASP A 211 -13.16 25.73 15.21
CA ASP A 211 -14.54 25.59 14.72
C ASP A 211 -15.03 26.80 13.89
N ALA A 212 -14.42 27.97 14.09
CA ALA A 212 -14.76 29.17 13.34
C ALA A 212 -14.07 29.23 11.95
N GLY A 213 -13.10 28.35 11.67
CA GLY A 213 -12.45 28.21 10.36
C GLY A 213 -11.64 29.43 9.88
N THR A 214 -11.43 30.45 10.72
CA THR A 214 -10.85 31.72 10.29
C THR A 214 -9.35 31.82 10.47
N ASP A 215 -8.79 31.11 11.43
CA ASP A 215 -7.35 31.09 11.71
C ASP A 215 -6.98 29.81 12.45
N CYS A 216 -6.47 28.84 11.73
CA CYS A 216 -6.11 27.51 12.26
C CYS A 216 -4.87 27.52 13.16
N THR A 217 -4.14 28.62 13.23
CA THR A 217 -2.93 28.74 14.05
C THR A 217 -3.11 29.65 15.29
N SER A 218 -4.27 30.30 15.42
CA SER A 218 -4.52 31.31 16.47
C SER A 218 -5.10 30.69 17.72
N THR A 219 -4.49 30.99 18.85
CA THR A 219 -5.03 30.76 20.19
C THR A 219 -5.74 32.01 20.74
N ALA A 220 -6.15 32.96 19.87
CA ALA A 220 -6.76 34.23 20.27
C ALA A 220 -8.05 33.98 21.04
N THR A 221 -8.30 34.90 22.00
CA THR A 221 -9.52 34.88 22.80
C THR A 221 -10.78 34.97 21.92
N GLY A 222 -11.65 33.99 22.04
CA GLY A 222 -12.89 33.90 21.24
C GLY A 222 -12.89 32.80 20.15
N ASN A 223 -11.75 32.15 19.88
CA ASN A 223 -11.74 30.92 19.10
C ASN A 223 -12.29 29.76 19.94
N THR A 224 -13.03 28.88 19.29
CA THR A 224 -13.51 27.64 19.88
C THR A 224 -12.77 26.46 19.21
N PHE A 225 -12.41 25.47 19.99
CA PHE A 225 -11.70 24.27 19.56
C PHE A 225 -12.47 23.02 20.00
N ILE A 226 -13.80 23.08 19.89
CA ILE A 226 -14.67 21.96 20.32
C ILE A 226 -14.43 20.76 19.46
N MET A 227 -14.27 20.97 18.15
CA MET A 227 -13.95 19.88 17.21
C MET A 227 -12.53 19.35 17.44
N ALA A 228 -11.53 20.22 17.58
CA ALA A 228 -10.15 19.83 17.85
C ALA A 228 -10.01 19.14 19.20
N ASN A 229 -10.73 19.63 20.23
CA ASN A 229 -10.83 19.01 21.56
C ASN A 229 -9.52 18.96 22.37
N ASP A 230 -8.50 19.70 21.96
CA ASP A 230 -7.20 19.84 22.61
C ASP A 230 -6.92 21.27 23.09
N GLY A 231 -7.78 22.22 22.72
CA GLY A 231 -7.74 23.63 23.16
C GLY A 231 -6.91 24.53 22.26
N ASN A 232 -6.43 24.06 21.14
CA ASN A 232 -5.73 24.84 20.13
C ASN A 232 -6.06 24.37 18.69
N GLY A 233 -5.45 24.98 17.69
CA GLY A 233 -5.54 24.56 16.29
C GLY A 233 -4.24 23.91 15.82
N TRP A 234 -3.85 24.15 14.58
CA TRP A 234 -2.69 23.52 13.97
C TRP A 234 -1.40 23.68 14.77
N ASP A 235 -0.82 22.57 15.19
CA ASP A 235 0.42 22.58 15.95
C ASP A 235 1.32 21.35 15.66
N ALA A 236 2.34 21.12 16.48
CA ALA A 236 3.31 20.03 16.33
C ALA A 236 2.97 18.79 17.18
N ASP A 237 1.82 18.76 17.81
CA ASP A 237 1.37 17.64 18.65
C ASP A 237 0.26 16.86 17.94
N ALA A 238 0.56 15.66 17.45
CA ALA A 238 -0.42 14.77 16.86
C ALA A 238 -0.95 13.71 17.84
N THR A 239 -0.87 13.99 19.14
CA THR A 239 -1.48 13.15 20.18
C THR A 239 -3.00 13.15 20.01
N ASP A 240 -3.62 11.99 20.12
CA ASP A 240 -5.08 11.87 20.13
C ASP A 240 -5.63 12.35 21.47
N PRO A 241 -6.38 13.47 21.54
CA PRO A 241 -6.95 13.98 22.79
C PRO A 241 -8.22 13.25 23.21
N GLY A 242 -8.72 12.36 22.32
CA GLY A 242 -10.03 11.74 22.38
C GLY A 242 -11.08 12.48 21.54
N ASP A 243 -12.00 11.72 21.00
CA ASP A 243 -13.06 12.18 20.07
C ASP A 243 -14.47 11.89 20.59
N TRP A 244 -14.64 11.75 21.93
CA TRP A 244 -15.92 11.44 22.56
C TRP A 244 -17.00 12.47 22.25
N LEU A 245 -18.24 12.01 22.19
CA LEU A 245 -19.41 12.86 21.96
C LEU A 245 -20.27 12.98 23.22
N THR A 246 -20.71 14.18 23.52
CA THR A 246 -21.72 14.41 24.53
C THR A 246 -23.13 14.37 23.95
N VAL A 247 -24.16 14.24 24.80
CA VAL A 247 -25.56 14.34 24.35
C VAL A 247 -25.82 15.66 23.61
N ALA A 248 -25.16 16.75 24.04
CA ALA A 248 -25.30 18.04 23.36
C ALA A 248 -24.67 18.05 21.96
N ASP A 249 -23.56 17.34 21.77
CA ASP A 249 -22.89 17.23 20.46
C ASP A 249 -23.78 16.50 19.44
N VAL A 250 -24.50 15.46 19.87
CA VAL A 250 -25.31 14.60 18.99
C VAL A 250 -26.76 15.06 18.85
N ALA A 251 -27.19 16.02 19.64
CA ALA A 251 -28.52 16.61 19.55
C ALA A 251 -28.73 17.38 18.25
N THR A 252 -29.99 17.55 17.82
CA THR A 252 -30.32 18.39 16.66
C THR A 252 -29.77 19.79 16.84
N GLY A 253 -28.90 20.22 15.96
CA GLY A 253 -28.19 21.53 16.06
C GLY A 253 -26.90 21.49 16.90
N GLY A 254 -26.50 20.34 17.40
CA GLY A 254 -25.17 20.11 17.99
C GLY A 254 -24.07 19.99 16.94
N LEU A 255 -22.86 19.68 17.38
CA LEU A 255 -21.68 19.55 16.51
C LEU A 255 -21.80 18.35 15.53
N CYS A 256 -22.38 17.24 16.01
CA CYS A 256 -22.47 15.96 15.33
C CYS A 256 -23.88 15.36 15.37
N PRO A 257 -24.90 16.01 14.80
CA PRO A 257 -26.27 15.56 14.94
C PRO A 257 -26.47 14.14 14.44
N GLY A 258 -26.91 13.22 15.30
CA GLY A 258 -27.21 11.83 14.96
C GLY A 258 -25.99 10.92 14.83
N GLU A 259 -24.82 11.32 15.33
CA GLU A 259 -23.59 10.48 15.33
C GLU A 259 -23.32 9.80 16.68
N GLY A 260 -24.20 9.95 17.67
CA GLY A 260 -24.10 9.30 18.97
C GLY A 260 -24.47 7.82 18.96
N GLU A 261 -24.50 7.25 20.16
CA GLU A 261 -24.90 5.87 20.39
C GLU A 261 -26.40 5.71 20.64
N GLY A 262 -26.86 4.47 20.75
CA GLY A 262 -28.22 4.10 21.07
C GLY A 262 -29.21 4.14 19.91
N PRO A 263 -30.46 3.75 20.17
CA PRO A 263 -31.53 3.81 19.17
C PRO A 263 -31.79 5.25 18.73
N GLY A 264 -31.45 5.61 17.51
CA GLY A 264 -31.58 6.97 16.97
C GLY A 264 -30.31 7.81 17.10
N LYS A 265 -29.20 7.22 17.54
CA LYS A 265 -27.86 7.85 17.59
C LYS A 265 -27.84 9.21 18.32
N ASN A 266 -28.55 9.31 19.45
CA ASN A 266 -28.70 10.53 20.24
C ASN A 266 -28.15 10.43 21.66
N GLU A 267 -27.43 9.36 21.98
CA GLU A 267 -26.71 9.16 23.23
C GLU A 267 -25.26 9.59 23.10
N ALA A 268 -24.60 9.89 24.23
CA ALA A 268 -23.18 10.17 24.24
C ALA A 268 -22.37 8.97 23.74
N ALA A 269 -21.25 9.21 23.04
CA ALA A 269 -20.35 8.16 22.57
C ALA A 269 -18.95 8.34 23.20
N PRO A 270 -18.25 7.25 23.58
CA PRO A 270 -16.88 7.31 24.07
C PRO A 270 -15.89 7.60 22.94
N SER A 271 -14.65 7.91 23.30
CA SER A 271 -13.55 8.08 22.36
C SER A 271 -13.26 6.79 21.61
N THR A 272 -12.97 6.91 20.32
CA THR A 272 -12.75 5.77 19.42
C THR A 272 -11.31 5.30 19.37
N TRP A 273 -10.34 6.19 19.67
CA TRP A 273 -8.90 5.95 19.54
C TRP A 273 -8.53 5.43 18.14
N HIS A 274 -9.24 5.91 17.14
CA HIS A 274 -9.23 5.34 15.80
C HIS A 274 -7.84 5.40 15.17
N GLY A 275 -7.14 6.53 15.23
CA GLY A 275 -5.78 6.65 14.68
C GLY A 275 -4.75 5.76 15.38
N THR A 276 -4.88 5.55 16.70
CA THR A 276 -4.05 4.60 17.46
C THR A 276 -4.25 3.17 16.98
N ARG A 277 -5.51 2.77 16.71
CA ARG A 277 -5.84 1.45 16.16
C ARG A 277 -5.25 1.25 14.76
N VAL A 278 -5.42 2.23 13.89
CA VAL A 278 -4.89 2.24 12.52
C VAL A 278 -3.36 2.15 12.50
N ALA A 279 -2.68 2.93 13.35
CA ALA A 279 -1.22 2.93 13.47
C ALA A 279 -0.67 1.55 13.90
N GLY A 280 -1.31 0.91 14.88
CA GLY A 280 -0.92 -0.43 15.35
C GLY A 280 -1.05 -1.51 14.28
N ILE A 281 -2.13 -1.49 13.50
CA ILE A 281 -2.29 -2.43 12.38
C ILE A 281 -1.15 -2.25 11.38
N ALA A 282 -0.84 -1.01 11.00
CA ALA A 282 0.17 -0.73 10.00
C ALA A 282 1.56 -1.18 10.44
N ALA A 283 2.00 -0.83 11.68
CA ALA A 283 3.39 -1.03 12.07
C ALA A 283 3.65 -1.12 13.58
N ALA A 284 2.80 -1.79 14.38
CA ALA A 284 3.11 -2.05 15.78
C ALA A 284 4.49 -2.70 15.95
N ILE A 285 5.12 -2.44 17.09
CA ILE A 285 6.40 -3.06 17.48
C ILE A 285 6.16 -4.57 17.64
N THR A 286 6.77 -5.35 16.79
CA THR A 286 6.58 -6.79 16.71
C THR A 286 7.74 -7.52 17.39
N ASN A 287 7.48 -8.68 17.99
CA ASN A 287 8.45 -9.51 18.73
C ASN A 287 9.02 -8.81 19.98
N ASN A 288 8.24 -7.96 20.63
CA ASN A 288 8.60 -7.32 21.90
C ASN A 288 8.02 -8.06 23.14
N GLY A 289 7.24 -9.14 22.93
CA GLY A 289 6.59 -9.91 23.98
C GLY A 289 5.37 -9.20 24.59
N VAL A 290 4.87 -8.16 23.95
CA VAL A 290 3.73 -7.33 24.39
C VAL A 290 2.72 -7.25 23.24
N GLY A 291 1.46 -7.23 23.54
CA GLY A 291 0.33 -6.90 22.68
C GLY A 291 0.30 -7.58 21.31
N VAL A 292 0.50 -6.82 20.24
CA VAL A 292 0.20 -7.16 18.84
C VAL A 292 1.38 -6.97 17.90
N ALA A 293 1.37 -7.66 16.77
CA ALA A 293 2.29 -7.45 15.66
C ALA A 293 1.71 -6.46 14.63
N GLY A 294 2.55 -5.59 14.05
CA GLY A 294 2.18 -4.77 12.89
C GLY A 294 2.35 -5.52 11.57
N VAL A 295 1.59 -5.14 10.53
CA VAL A 295 1.74 -5.70 9.17
C VAL A 295 3.15 -5.47 8.63
N ALA A 296 3.67 -4.26 8.81
CA ALA A 296 5.03 -3.86 8.42
C ALA A 296 5.89 -3.58 9.66
N PRO A 297 6.42 -4.63 10.33
CA PRO A 297 7.09 -4.49 11.62
C PRO A 297 8.38 -3.66 11.56
N GLY A 298 8.94 -3.43 10.38
CA GLY A 298 10.11 -2.58 10.15
C GLY A 298 9.80 -1.12 9.79
N ALA A 299 8.55 -0.81 9.43
CA ALA A 299 8.15 0.54 9.04
C ALA A 299 8.03 1.49 10.26
N PHE A 300 8.01 2.79 9.97
CA PHE A 300 7.72 3.85 10.94
C PHE A 300 6.35 4.48 10.64
N ILE A 301 5.75 5.07 11.66
CA ILE A 301 4.49 5.80 11.55
C ILE A 301 4.76 7.29 11.69
N LEU A 302 4.24 8.07 10.75
CA LEU A 302 4.12 9.52 10.85
C LEU A 302 2.68 9.88 11.21
N PRO A 303 2.36 10.19 12.47
CA PRO A 303 1.01 10.59 12.85
C PRO A 303 0.69 11.97 12.27
N VAL A 304 -0.48 12.11 11.64
CA VAL A 304 -0.99 13.36 11.10
C VAL A 304 -2.44 13.47 11.52
N ARG A 305 -2.71 14.29 12.52
CA ARG A 305 -4.05 14.47 13.03
C ARG A 305 -4.83 15.40 12.10
N VAL A 306 -5.91 14.89 11.50
CA VAL A 306 -6.79 15.61 10.57
C VAL A 306 -8.26 15.43 10.92
N LEU A 307 -8.58 14.54 11.87
CA LEU A 307 -9.91 14.28 12.38
C LEU A 307 -10.00 14.72 13.84
N GLY A 308 -11.02 15.47 14.15
CA GLY A 308 -11.42 15.82 15.50
C GLY A 308 -12.68 15.06 15.90
N LYS A 309 -13.50 15.64 16.79
CA LYS A 309 -14.82 15.09 17.13
C LYS A 309 -15.65 14.97 15.87
N CYS A 310 -16.24 13.80 15.65
CA CYS A 310 -17.12 13.46 14.53
C CYS A 310 -16.47 13.45 13.15
N GLN A 311 -15.63 14.40 12.81
CA GLN A 311 -15.19 14.63 11.42
C GLN A 311 -13.94 15.49 11.33
N GLY A 312 -13.44 15.67 10.09
CA GLY A 312 -12.41 16.64 9.74
C GLY A 312 -12.79 17.40 8.48
N TYR A 313 -12.37 18.64 8.37
CA TYR A 313 -12.56 19.39 7.14
C TYR A 313 -11.67 18.89 6.01
N MET A 314 -12.21 18.80 4.80
CA MET A 314 -11.46 18.42 3.60
C MET A 314 -10.20 19.28 3.41
N SER A 315 -10.25 20.58 3.75
CA SER A 315 -9.11 21.49 3.66
C SER A 315 -7.96 21.08 4.58
N ASP A 316 -8.27 20.61 5.78
CA ASP A 316 -7.31 20.15 6.78
C ASP A 316 -6.71 18.80 6.35
N ILE A 317 -7.55 17.89 5.87
CA ILE A 317 -7.12 16.58 5.32
C ILE A 317 -6.16 16.79 4.14
N VAL A 318 -6.53 17.63 3.16
CA VAL A 318 -5.69 17.91 1.99
C VAL A 318 -4.38 18.58 2.39
N THR A 319 -4.41 19.50 3.36
CA THR A 319 -3.20 20.14 3.90
C THR A 319 -2.29 19.10 4.57
N GLY A 320 -2.85 18.22 5.38
CA GLY A 320 -2.15 17.11 6.01
C GLY A 320 -1.53 16.15 4.98
N MET A 321 -2.24 15.84 3.88
CA MET A 321 -1.74 15.02 2.79
C MET A 321 -0.50 15.64 2.12
N TYR A 322 -0.54 16.92 1.77
CA TYR A 322 0.63 17.63 1.20
C TYR A 322 1.81 17.65 2.17
N TRP A 323 1.55 17.91 3.45
CA TRP A 323 2.60 17.92 4.47
C TRP A 323 3.20 16.54 4.67
N ALA A 324 2.39 15.51 4.77
CA ALA A 324 2.83 14.12 4.93
C ALA A 324 3.74 13.66 3.77
N ALA A 325 3.44 14.08 2.54
CA ALA A 325 4.25 13.82 1.35
C ALA A 325 5.51 14.72 1.25
N GLY A 326 5.71 15.69 2.16
CA GLY A 326 6.84 16.63 2.08
C GLY A 326 6.73 17.66 0.95
N LEU A 327 5.53 17.86 0.40
CA LEU A 327 5.29 18.77 -0.74
C LEU A 327 4.94 20.20 -0.33
N THR A 328 4.90 20.49 0.97
CA THR A 328 4.70 21.87 1.47
C THR A 328 5.93 22.71 1.19
N THR A 329 5.76 23.79 0.44
CA THR A 329 6.83 24.74 0.19
C THR A 329 6.89 25.81 1.30
N THR A 330 8.04 26.43 1.49
CA THR A 330 8.26 27.55 2.44
C THR A 330 7.37 28.77 2.18
N THR A 331 6.67 28.80 1.03
CA THR A 331 5.71 29.84 0.66
C THR A 331 4.31 29.59 1.22
N SER A 332 4.00 28.35 1.64
CA SER A 332 2.75 28.06 2.35
C SER A 332 2.89 28.58 3.76
N LYS A 333 2.22 29.69 4.05
CA LYS A 333 2.25 30.42 5.34
C LYS A 333 2.44 29.48 6.53
N SER A 334 3.59 29.61 7.20
CA SER A 334 3.89 29.07 8.54
C SER A 334 3.94 27.54 8.76
N LEU A 335 3.77 26.71 7.73
CA LEU A 335 3.95 25.26 7.92
C LEU A 335 5.43 24.91 7.93
N PRO A 336 5.95 24.24 8.97
CA PRO A 336 7.31 23.74 8.97
C PRO A 336 7.45 22.64 7.92
N VAL A 337 8.64 22.56 7.32
CA VAL A 337 8.97 21.46 6.40
C VAL A 337 8.91 20.14 7.15
N ASN A 338 8.25 19.14 6.58
CA ASN A 338 8.25 17.79 7.12
C ASN A 338 9.65 17.17 6.98
N ALA A 339 10.26 16.82 8.09
CA ALA A 339 11.57 16.16 8.11
C ALA A 339 11.49 14.65 7.75
N TYR A 340 10.29 14.09 7.72
CA TYR A 340 10.02 12.66 7.54
C TYR A 340 8.94 12.39 6.47
N PRO A 341 9.17 12.75 5.20
CA PRO A 341 8.18 12.52 4.14
C PRO A 341 7.82 11.03 4.04
N ALA A 342 6.54 10.73 4.08
CA ALA A 342 6.03 9.36 4.04
C ALA A 342 5.94 8.84 2.61
N GLN A 343 6.32 7.60 2.38
CA GLN A 343 6.17 6.91 1.10
C GLN A 343 4.76 6.37 0.89
N VAL A 344 4.05 6.07 1.98
CA VAL A 344 2.67 5.60 1.96
C VAL A 344 1.83 6.52 2.84
N ILE A 345 0.72 7.01 2.32
CA ILE A 345 -0.25 7.86 3.03
C ILE A 345 -1.52 7.04 3.22
N ASN A 346 -1.84 6.71 4.47
CA ASN A 346 -3.02 5.95 4.85
C ASN A 346 -4.15 6.92 5.25
N LEU A 347 -5.30 6.80 4.58
CA LEU A 347 -6.53 7.53 4.81
C LEU A 347 -7.63 6.55 5.22
N SER A 348 -7.71 6.25 6.51
CA SER A 348 -8.77 5.43 7.10
C SER A 348 -10.04 6.26 7.34
N LEU A 349 -10.36 7.12 6.40
CA LEU A 349 -11.45 8.10 6.47
C LEU A 349 -12.13 8.23 5.10
N GLY A 350 -13.30 8.85 5.08
CA GLY A 350 -14.02 9.15 3.85
C GLY A 350 -15.29 9.96 4.10
N GLY A 351 -15.77 10.60 3.05
CA GLY A 351 -17.01 11.38 3.05
C GLY A 351 -17.87 11.07 1.83
N THR A 352 -19.17 11.30 1.94
CA THR A 352 -20.13 11.13 0.84
C THR A 352 -19.82 12.11 -0.32
N GLY A 353 -20.06 11.67 -1.54
CA GLY A 353 -19.85 12.45 -2.74
C GLY A 353 -18.75 11.88 -3.65
N THR A 354 -18.57 12.54 -4.77
CA THR A 354 -17.50 12.22 -5.72
C THR A 354 -16.24 13.00 -5.37
N CYS A 355 -15.09 12.47 -5.75
CA CYS A 355 -13.80 13.15 -5.62
C CYS A 355 -13.89 14.59 -6.16
N THR A 356 -13.56 15.56 -5.32
CA THR A 356 -13.53 16.96 -5.71
C THR A 356 -12.28 17.29 -6.51
N GLN A 357 -12.28 18.42 -7.25
CA GLN A 357 -11.07 18.83 -7.98
C GLN A 357 -9.90 19.10 -7.05
N THR A 358 -10.15 19.66 -5.85
CA THR A 358 -9.10 19.92 -4.84
C THR A 358 -8.47 18.63 -4.34
N GLU A 359 -9.27 17.61 -4.08
CA GLU A 359 -8.76 16.29 -3.71
C GLU A 359 -7.97 15.65 -4.85
N GLN A 360 -8.48 15.70 -6.09
CA GLN A 360 -7.79 15.14 -7.24
C GLN A 360 -6.45 15.84 -7.52
N ASP A 361 -6.40 17.16 -7.41
CA ASP A 361 -5.16 17.92 -7.59
C ASP A 361 -4.11 17.54 -6.53
N ALA A 362 -4.54 17.29 -5.29
CA ALA A 362 -3.66 16.81 -4.22
C ALA A 362 -3.18 15.37 -4.51
N VAL A 363 -4.06 14.49 -4.91
CA VAL A 363 -3.72 13.11 -5.30
C VAL A 363 -2.71 13.12 -6.45
N ASP A 364 -2.96 13.88 -7.50
CA ASP A 364 -2.08 13.94 -8.67
C ASP A 364 -0.67 14.47 -8.30
N ALA A 365 -0.58 15.50 -7.46
CA ALA A 365 0.69 16.04 -6.99
C ALA A 365 1.49 15.03 -6.12
N ILE A 366 0.81 14.31 -5.24
CA ILE A 366 1.40 13.32 -4.35
C ILE A 366 1.92 12.11 -5.16
N LEU A 367 1.11 11.61 -6.10
CA LEU A 367 1.52 10.52 -6.99
C LEU A 367 2.69 10.91 -7.90
N ALA A 368 2.75 12.17 -8.36
CA ALA A 368 3.89 12.68 -9.12
C ALA A 368 5.20 12.68 -8.30
N GLY A 369 5.10 12.83 -6.98
CA GLY A 369 6.20 12.67 -6.03
C GLY A 369 6.57 11.21 -5.72
N SER A 370 5.92 10.23 -6.37
CA SER A 370 6.08 8.78 -6.13
C SER A 370 5.65 8.31 -4.74
N HIS A 371 4.74 9.04 -4.09
CA HIS A 371 4.09 8.61 -2.85
C HIS A 371 2.79 7.86 -3.17
N LEU A 372 2.48 6.82 -2.41
CA LEU A 372 1.24 6.05 -2.56
C LEU A 372 0.17 6.57 -1.59
N ILE A 373 -1.06 6.67 -2.06
CA ILE A 373 -2.23 6.96 -1.22
C ILE A 373 -3.10 5.71 -1.15
N VAL A 374 -3.40 5.26 0.06
CA VAL A 374 -4.28 4.13 0.37
C VAL A 374 -5.48 4.66 1.15
N ALA A 375 -6.70 4.37 0.69
CA ALA A 375 -7.90 4.88 1.34
C ALA A 375 -8.98 3.81 1.53
N ALA A 376 -9.68 3.89 2.66
CA ALA A 376 -10.82 3.04 3.00
C ALA A 376 -12.02 3.31 2.07
N ALA A 377 -12.72 2.27 1.62
CA ALA A 377 -13.85 2.42 0.70
C ALA A 377 -15.09 3.06 1.34
N GLY A 378 -15.26 2.96 2.65
CA GLY A 378 -16.44 3.39 3.42
C GLY A 378 -17.21 2.23 4.05
N ASN A 379 -18.13 2.54 4.97
CA ASN A 379 -18.78 1.57 5.85
C ASN A 379 -20.33 1.62 5.78
N ASP A 380 -20.90 2.13 4.69
CA ASP A 380 -22.36 2.30 4.53
C ASP A 380 -23.00 1.20 3.67
N GLY A 381 -22.18 0.27 3.14
CA GLY A 381 -22.62 -0.72 2.15
C GLY A 381 -22.96 -0.13 0.77
N GLY A 382 -22.67 1.14 0.56
CA GLY A 382 -23.01 1.92 -0.62
C GLY A 382 -21.86 2.05 -1.63
N PRO A 383 -21.88 3.10 -2.44
CA PRO A 383 -20.80 3.47 -3.36
C PRO A 383 -19.51 3.83 -2.61
N VAL A 384 -18.36 3.56 -3.23
CA VAL A 384 -17.04 3.98 -2.71
C VAL A 384 -17.00 5.49 -2.46
N LEU A 385 -16.54 5.89 -1.26
CA LEU A 385 -16.50 7.28 -0.79
C LEU A 385 -15.25 8.05 -1.29
N ALA A 386 -15.29 9.38 -1.23
CA ALA A 386 -14.09 10.22 -1.38
C ALA A 386 -13.25 10.15 -0.08
N PRO A 387 -11.89 10.17 -0.16
CA PRO A 387 -11.07 10.27 -1.35
C PRO A 387 -10.76 8.92 -2.04
N ALA A 388 -11.28 7.79 -1.55
CA ALA A 388 -11.01 6.49 -2.15
C ALA A 388 -11.52 6.36 -3.60
N ASN A 389 -12.52 7.17 -3.98
CA ASN A 389 -13.03 7.26 -5.36
C ASN A 389 -12.24 8.23 -6.25
N CYS A 390 -11.20 8.90 -5.76
CA CYS A 390 -10.29 9.71 -6.57
C CYS A 390 -9.42 8.83 -7.46
N LYS A 391 -9.16 9.31 -8.67
CA LYS A 391 -8.34 8.57 -9.63
C LYS A 391 -6.89 8.46 -9.13
N GLY A 392 -6.36 7.25 -9.10
CA GLY A 392 -4.98 6.98 -8.67
C GLY A 392 -4.84 6.62 -7.18
N VAL A 393 -5.88 6.79 -6.38
CA VAL A 393 -5.91 6.29 -5.00
C VAL A 393 -6.08 4.78 -4.99
N LEU A 394 -5.34 4.10 -4.13
CA LEU A 394 -5.52 2.68 -3.85
C LEU A 394 -6.69 2.52 -2.88
N SER A 395 -7.88 2.26 -3.41
CA SER A 395 -9.11 2.08 -2.64
C SER A 395 -9.25 0.65 -2.13
N VAL A 396 -9.64 0.49 -0.86
CA VAL A 396 -9.66 -0.80 -0.17
C VAL A 396 -11.06 -1.15 0.32
N ALA A 397 -11.63 -2.24 -0.23
CA ALA A 397 -12.86 -2.84 0.29
C ALA A 397 -12.58 -3.77 1.46
N GLY A 398 -13.58 -3.93 2.33
CA GLY A 398 -13.51 -4.82 3.48
C GLY A 398 -14.09 -6.21 3.19
N ILE A 399 -13.35 -7.26 3.56
CA ILE A 399 -13.79 -8.65 3.48
C ILE A 399 -13.71 -9.36 4.84
N ARG A 400 -14.54 -10.39 4.98
CA ARG A 400 -14.52 -11.33 6.10
C ARG A 400 -13.34 -12.29 5.99
N HIS A 401 -13.10 -13.03 7.07
CA HIS A 401 -12.16 -14.15 7.08
C HIS A 401 -12.43 -15.20 5.98
N THR A 402 -13.68 -15.35 5.55
CA THR A 402 -14.13 -16.26 4.48
C THR A 402 -13.90 -15.73 3.06
N GLY A 403 -13.47 -14.46 2.90
CA GLY A 403 -13.23 -13.84 1.60
C GLY A 403 -14.46 -13.23 0.91
N THR A 404 -15.62 -13.21 1.58
CA THR A 404 -16.83 -12.49 1.14
C THR A 404 -16.81 -11.05 1.63
N LYS A 405 -17.57 -10.14 0.99
CA LYS A 405 -17.73 -8.75 1.44
C LYS A 405 -18.40 -8.73 2.82
N VAL A 406 -17.83 -7.98 3.77
CA VAL A 406 -18.58 -7.67 5.01
C VAL A 406 -19.76 -6.75 4.69
N GLY A 407 -20.88 -6.91 5.41
CA GLY A 407 -22.10 -6.17 5.10
C GLY A 407 -21.91 -4.66 5.00
N TYR A 408 -21.16 -4.06 5.90
CA TYR A 408 -20.92 -2.61 5.92
C TYR A 408 -20.00 -2.09 4.81
N SER A 409 -19.10 -2.91 4.22
CA SER A 409 -18.13 -2.40 3.25
C SER A 409 -18.80 -1.84 1.99
N ASN A 410 -18.37 -0.66 1.58
CA ASN A 410 -18.76 -0.07 0.30
C ASN A 410 -18.15 -0.86 -0.86
N VAL A 411 -18.71 -0.69 -2.04
CA VAL A 411 -18.35 -1.36 -3.29
C VAL A 411 -18.03 -0.37 -4.40
N SER A 412 -17.48 -0.87 -5.49
CA SER A 412 -17.25 -0.08 -6.71
C SER A 412 -18.53 0.56 -7.20
N THR A 413 -18.40 1.73 -7.82
CA THR A 413 -19.48 2.43 -8.54
C THR A 413 -19.08 2.69 -9.99
N THR A 414 -20.05 3.06 -10.81
CA THR A 414 -19.77 3.45 -12.20
C THR A 414 -18.81 4.65 -12.23
N GLY A 415 -17.61 4.45 -12.75
CA GLY A 415 -16.56 5.47 -12.85
C GLY A 415 -15.53 5.49 -11.72
N ALA A 416 -15.77 4.76 -10.61
CA ALA A 416 -14.79 4.59 -9.53
C ALA A 416 -14.78 3.13 -9.04
N ALA A 417 -13.73 2.41 -9.41
CA ALA A 417 -13.54 1.02 -9.04
C ALA A 417 -12.71 0.87 -7.76
N ILE A 418 -13.11 -0.04 -6.89
CA ILE A 418 -12.25 -0.52 -5.79
C ILE A 418 -10.99 -1.16 -6.38
N THR A 419 -9.84 -0.93 -5.76
CA THR A 419 -8.55 -1.46 -6.23
C THR A 419 -8.32 -2.89 -5.76
N ILE A 420 -8.54 -3.16 -4.45
CA ILE A 420 -8.27 -4.44 -3.82
C ILE A 420 -9.15 -4.62 -2.59
N ALA A 421 -9.34 -5.85 -2.13
CA ALA A 421 -10.02 -6.14 -0.88
C ALA A 421 -9.04 -6.68 0.18
N ALA A 422 -9.25 -6.29 1.44
CA ALA A 422 -8.44 -6.75 2.57
C ALA A 422 -9.31 -7.04 3.81
N PRO A 423 -8.79 -7.81 4.79
CA PRO A 423 -9.47 -8.09 6.05
C PRO A 423 -9.94 -6.80 6.74
N ALA A 424 -11.24 -6.72 7.04
CA ALA A 424 -11.83 -5.54 7.68
C ALA A 424 -12.42 -5.83 9.07
N GLY A 425 -12.25 -7.05 9.54
CA GLY A 425 -12.87 -7.52 10.76
C GLY A 425 -14.34 -7.91 10.57
N ASN A 426 -14.79 -8.84 11.38
CA ASN A 426 -16.14 -9.36 11.34
C ASN A 426 -16.54 -9.97 12.68
N CYS A 427 -17.66 -9.51 13.22
CA CYS A 427 -18.28 -10.04 14.44
C CYS A 427 -19.39 -11.07 14.16
N VAL A 428 -19.52 -11.55 12.93
CA VAL A 428 -20.45 -12.61 12.56
C VAL A 428 -19.67 -13.92 12.39
N ASN A 429 -19.90 -14.87 13.27
CA ASN A 429 -19.20 -16.16 13.27
C ASN A 429 -19.83 -17.20 12.33
N LEU A 430 -21.04 -16.91 11.82
CA LEU A 430 -21.78 -17.69 10.86
C LEU A 430 -21.99 -16.90 9.57
N ASN A 431 -22.32 -17.58 8.48
CA ASN A 431 -22.58 -16.94 7.17
C ASN A 431 -23.86 -16.10 7.09
N THR A 432 -24.38 -15.66 8.22
CA THR A 432 -25.60 -14.85 8.28
C THR A 432 -25.29 -13.49 8.88
N TYR A 433 -25.74 -12.45 8.21
CA TYR A 433 -25.72 -11.09 8.70
C TYR A 433 -26.87 -10.88 9.66
N HIS A 434 -26.60 -10.31 10.84
CA HIS A 434 -27.53 -10.01 11.92
C HIS A 434 -28.33 -11.17 12.55
N PRO A 435 -28.40 -11.17 13.87
CA PRO A 435 -27.75 -10.22 14.78
C PRO A 435 -26.27 -10.54 14.95
N TRP A 436 -25.50 -9.53 15.32
CA TRP A 436 -24.10 -9.70 15.73
C TRP A 436 -24.01 -10.85 16.72
N THR A 437 -23.23 -11.87 16.38
CA THR A 437 -23.10 -13.05 17.24
C THR A 437 -21.82 -12.89 18.06
N LEU A 438 -21.96 -13.00 19.37
CA LEU A 438 -20.85 -13.07 20.29
C LEU A 438 -20.41 -14.53 20.51
N PRO A 439 -19.11 -14.77 20.69
CA PRO A 439 -17.99 -13.82 20.66
C PRO A 439 -17.66 -13.35 19.24
N CYS A 440 -17.09 -12.14 19.13
CA CYS A 440 -16.56 -11.60 17.87
C CYS A 440 -15.22 -12.24 17.56
N LEU A 441 -15.18 -13.39 16.91
CA LEU A 441 -13.96 -14.20 16.73
C LEU A 441 -12.99 -13.62 15.71
N TYR A 442 -13.47 -12.85 14.76
CA TYR A 442 -12.72 -12.37 13.61
C TYR A 442 -12.66 -10.84 13.53
N SER A 443 -12.65 -10.15 14.68
CA SER A 443 -12.31 -8.72 14.74
C SER A 443 -10.84 -8.51 14.34
N ILE A 444 -10.46 -7.26 14.08
CA ILE A 444 -9.06 -6.89 13.89
C ILE A 444 -8.47 -6.54 15.26
N GLU A 445 -7.53 -7.33 15.75
CA GLU A 445 -6.82 -7.04 16.99
C GLU A 445 -5.70 -6.05 16.76
N THR A 446 -5.67 -4.98 17.54
CA THR A 446 -4.71 -3.89 17.41
C THR A 446 -4.56 -3.09 18.68
N THR A 447 -3.66 -2.10 18.66
CA THR A 447 -3.47 -1.11 19.73
C THR A 447 -4.70 -0.22 19.91
N SER A 448 -4.94 0.26 21.13
CA SER A 448 -6.05 1.15 21.48
C SER A 448 -5.70 1.91 22.78
N ASN A 449 -6.67 2.63 23.34
CA ASN A 449 -6.59 3.26 24.64
C ASN A 449 -7.89 2.98 25.41
N ASP A 450 -7.85 2.86 26.75
CA ASP A 450 -9.02 2.53 27.57
C ASP A 450 -9.80 3.76 28.06
N GLY A 451 -9.33 4.97 27.76
CA GLY A 451 -10.03 6.19 28.10
C GLY A 451 -11.38 6.29 27.38
N SER A 452 -12.45 6.49 28.12
CA SER A 452 -13.78 6.71 27.52
C SER A 452 -13.97 8.12 26.96
N THR A 453 -13.15 9.07 27.40
CA THR A 453 -13.14 10.46 26.94
C THR A 453 -11.71 10.88 26.60
N THR A 454 -10.98 11.43 27.58
CA THR A 454 -9.56 11.76 27.44
C THR A 454 -8.69 10.51 27.54
N PRO A 455 -7.42 10.55 27.11
CA PRO A 455 -6.52 9.40 27.16
C PRO A 455 -6.43 8.79 28.56
N GLY A 456 -6.66 7.49 28.62
CA GLY A 456 -6.47 6.62 29.78
C GLY A 456 -5.17 5.81 29.66
N ALA A 457 -5.20 4.53 30.05
CA ALA A 457 -4.06 3.64 29.87
C ALA A 457 -4.02 3.06 28.44
N PRO A 458 -2.80 2.80 27.91
CA PRO A 458 -2.66 2.02 26.70
C PRO A 458 -3.40 0.69 26.76
N PHE A 459 -4.10 0.37 25.69
CA PHE A 459 -4.99 -0.79 25.65
C PHE A 459 -4.90 -1.50 24.28
N TYR A 460 -5.58 -2.65 24.16
CA TYR A 460 -5.67 -3.42 22.93
C TYR A 460 -7.11 -3.80 22.65
N THR A 461 -7.51 -3.70 21.41
CA THR A 461 -8.81 -4.21 21.00
C THR A 461 -8.84 -5.74 21.14
N TYR A 462 -10.00 -6.30 21.42
CA TYR A 462 -10.15 -7.74 21.58
C TYR A 462 -11.58 -8.20 21.32
N SER A 463 -11.70 -9.47 21.01
CA SER A 463 -12.99 -10.14 20.88
C SER A 463 -13.52 -10.49 22.26
N LEU A 464 -14.54 -9.81 22.74
CA LEU A 464 -15.02 -10.01 24.09
C LEU A 464 -16.33 -10.79 24.14
N MET A 465 -16.35 -11.77 25.08
CA MET A 465 -17.53 -12.17 25.80
C MET A 465 -17.27 -11.92 27.29
N VAL A 466 -17.71 -10.79 27.84
CA VAL A 466 -17.82 -10.65 29.28
C VAL A 466 -19.23 -11.05 29.68
N PRO A 467 -19.43 -12.18 30.41
CA PRO A 467 -20.72 -12.49 30.96
C PRO A 467 -21.14 -11.39 31.94
N GLY A 468 -22.24 -10.69 31.64
CA GLY A 468 -22.77 -9.62 32.49
C GLY A 468 -22.39 -8.20 32.09
N TYR A 469 -21.59 -8.00 31.04
CA TYR A 469 -21.32 -6.67 30.49
C TYR A 469 -22.56 -6.18 29.71
N THR A 470 -23.09 -5.05 30.14
CA THR A 470 -24.25 -4.38 29.49
C THR A 470 -23.81 -3.17 28.67
N GLY A 471 -22.51 -2.97 28.51
CA GLY A 471 -21.92 -1.91 27.70
C GLY A 471 -22.00 -2.18 26.21
N ASN A 472 -21.75 -1.15 25.41
CA ASN A 472 -21.90 -1.21 23.96
C ASN A 472 -20.74 -2.01 23.33
N ILE A 473 -21.04 -3.14 22.77
CA ILE A 473 -20.07 -4.10 22.19
C ILE A 473 -19.33 -3.51 20.97
N LEU A 474 -19.87 -2.44 20.39
CA LEU A 474 -19.32 -1.79 19.19
C LEU A 474 -17.94 -1.16 19.41
N ASN A 475 -17.57 -0.83 20.66
CA ASN A 475 -16.26 -0.26 20.98
C ASN A 475 -15.14 -1.29 21.18
N GLU A 476 -15.47 -2.57 21.26
CA GLU A 476 -14.52 -3.61 21.60
C GLU A 476 -14.13 -4.49 20.39
N GLY A 477 -15.02 -4.61 19.40
CA GLY A 477 -14.74 -5.31 18.15
C GLY A 477 -14.28 -4.33 17.06
N THR A 478 -12.99 -4.32 16.75
CA THR A 478 -12.46 -3.47 15.67
C THR A 478 -12.88 -4.02 14.32
N VAL A 479 -13.85 -3.37 13.70
CA VAL A 479 -14.42 -3.70 12.39
C VAL A 479 -14.60 -2.43 11.55
N GLY A 480 -14.24 -2.48 10.27
CA GLY A 480 -14.35 -1.33 9.36
C GLY A 480 -13.36 -1.40 8.21
N THR A 481 -13.69 -0.82 7.07
CA THR A 481 -12.75 -0.63 5.95
C THR A 481 -11.57 0.24 6.36
N SER A 482 -11.75 1.07 7.39
CA SER A 482 -10.67 1.82 8.07
C SER A 482 -9.53 0.94 8.57
N PHE A 483 -9.80 -0.33 8.89
CA PHE A 483 -8.79 -1.28 9.36
C PHE A 483 -8.23 -2.17 8.24
N ALA A 484 -8.92 -2.24 7.11
CA ALA A 484 -8.41 -2.85 5.89
C ALA A 484 -7.35 -1.98 5.19
N ALA A 485 -7.52 -0.67 5.19
CA ALA A 485 -6.59 0.27 4.56
C ALA A 485 -5.16 0.19 5.15
N PRO A 486 -4.93 0.23 6.48
CA PRO A 486 -3.58 0.12 7.06
C PRO A 486 -2.94 -1.26 6.82
N ILE A 487 -3.72 -2.33 6.66
CA ILE A 487 -3.19 -3.64 6.25
C ILE A 487 -2.55 -3.53 4.86
N VAL A 488 -3.23 -2.90 3.91
CA VAL A 488 -2.70 -2.67 2.56
C VAL A 488 -1.51 -1.69 2.60
N SER A 489 -1.57 -0.66 3.43
CA SER A 489 -0.48 0.31 3.61
C SER A 489 0.80 -0.35 4.13
N GLY A 490 0.69 -1.28 5.07
CA GLY A 490 1.81 -2.07 5.55
C GLY A 490 2.42 -2.95 4.46
N VAL A 491 1.60 -3.68 3.71
CA VAL A 491 2.09 -4.49 2.57
C VAL A 491 2.76 -3.62 1.52
N ALA A 492 2.22 -2.44 1.22
CA ALA A 492 2.83 -1.49 0.30
C ALA A 492 4.21 -1.02 0.78
N ALA A 493 4.39 -0.72 2.06
CA ALA A 493 5.70 -0.35 2.63
C ALA A 493 6.72 -1.49 2.48
N MET A 494 6.30 -2.73 2.72
CA MET A 494 7.16 -3.92 2.49
C MET A 494 7.52 -4.08 1.00
N MET A 495 6.58 -3.83 0.07
CA MET A 495 6.86 -3.88 -1.37
C MET A 495 7.86 -2.81 -1.80
N ILE A 496 7.80 -1.60 -1.22
CA ILE A 496 8.76 -0.52 -1.47
C ILE A 496 10.14 -0.91 -0.95
N GLU A 497 10.25 -1.57 0.21
CA GLU A 497 11.52 -2.11 0.71
C GLU A 497 12.10 -3.14 -0.28
N ALA A 498 11.28 -4.06 -0.76
CA ALA A 498 11.71 -5.08 -1.71
C ALA A 498 12.15 -4.49 -3.06
N ASN A 499 11.54 -3.38 -3.49
CA ASN A 499 11.92 -2.66 -4.71
C ASN A 499 11.58 -1.16 -4.62
N PRO A 500 12.55 -0.32 -4.19
CA PRO A 500 12.34 1.12 -4.01
C PRO A 500 12.18 1.92 -5.32
N ASN A 501 12.34 1.27 -6.47
CA ASN A 501 12.17 1.91 -7.78
C ASN A 501 10.73 1.84 -8.30
N LEU A 502 9.82 1.22 -7.55
CA LEU A 502 8.39 1.16 -7.93
C LEU A 502 7.73 2.53 -7.79
N SER A 503 7.14 3.03 -8.88
CA SER A 503 6.20 4.14 -8.80
C SER A 503 4.89 3.69 -8.12
N ALA A 504 4.11 4.63 -7.61
CA ALA A 504 2.81 4.34 -7.01
C ALA A 504 1.89 3.54 -7.98
N THR A 505 1.85 3.91 -9.25
CA THR A 505 1.06 3.20 -10.28
C THR A 505 1.53 1.76 -10.48
N GLN A 506 2.85 1.53 -10.52
CA GLN A 506 3.42 0.19 -10.66
C GLN A 506 3.15 -0.66 -9.41
N LEU A 507 3.21 -0.06 -8.24
CA LEU A 507 2.92 -0.70 -6.97
C LEU A 507 1.46 -1.16 -6.92
N ILE A 508 0.52 -0.30 -7.30
CA ILE A 508 -0.91 -0.65 -7.43
C ILE A 508 -1.11 -1.80 -8.42
N ALA A 509 -0.52 -1.71 -9.61
CA ALA A 509 -0.66 -2.74 -10.62
C ALA A 509 -0.13 -4.11 -10.16
N ARG A 510 0.98 -4.12 -9.39
CA ARG A 510 1.56 -5.35 -8.85
C ARG A 510 0.74 -5.93 -7.70
N LEU A 511 0.20 -5.10 -6.83
CA LEU A 511 -0.76 -5.52 -5.81
C LEU A 511 -1.98 -6.18 -6.46
N GLN A 512 -2.55 -5.56 -7.48
CA GLN A 512 -3.69 -6.13 -8.22
C GLN A 512 -3.33 -7.46 -8.89
N ALA A 513 -2.15 -7.55 -9.51
CA ALA A 513 -1.70 -8.76 -10.21
C ALA A 513 -1.32 -9.91 -9.26
N SER A 514 -1.09 -9.64 -7.99
CA SER A 514 -0.76 -10.62 -6.94
C SER A 514 -1.96 -11.01 -6.09
N ALA A 515 -3.12 -10.36 -6.28
CA ALA A 515 -4.30 -10.59 -5.48
C ALA A 515 -4.82 -12.04 -5.64
N THR A 516 -5.19 -12.65 -4.53
CA THR A 516 -5.83 -13.97 -4.53
C THR A 516 -7.28 -13.84 -5.03
N PRO A 517 -7.74 -14.68 -5.94
CA PRO A 517 -9.13 -14.66 -6.41
C PRO A 517 -10.13 -14.81 -5.26
N PHE A 518 -11.27 -14.14 -5.37
CA PHE A 518 -12.35 -14.31 -4.40
C PHE A 518 -12.88 -15.75 -4.41
N PRO A 519 -13.08 -16.38 -3.26
CA PRO A 519 -13.65 -17.72 -3.19
C PRO A 519 -15.11 -17.72 -3.66
N VAL A 520 -15.52 -18.82 -4.26
CA VAL A 520 -16.94 -19.11 -4.49
C VAL A 520 -17.46 -19.85 -3.26
N PRO A 521 -18.28 -19.24 -2.40
CA PRO A 521 -18.74 -19.89 -1.20
C PRO A 521 -19.65 -21.09 -1.52
N ALA A 522 -19.53 -22.17 -0.75
CA ALA A 522 -20.34 -23.38 -0.93
C ALA A 522 -21.86 -23.10 -0.69
N THR A 523 -22.17 -22.13 0.16
CA THR A 523 -23.51 -21.61 0.39
C THR A 523 -23.52 -20.13 0.02
N ALA A 524 -24.44 -19.70 -0.81
CA ALA A 524 -24.57 -18.30 -1.19
C ALA A 524 -24.84 -17.43 0.05
N PRO A 525 -24.15 -16.30 0.23
CA PRO A 525 -24.42 -15.32 1.28
C PRO A 525 -25.84 -14.74 1.13
N ALA A 526 -26.36 -14.10 2.18
CA ALA A 526 -27.70 -13.51 2.19
C ALA A 526 -27.90 -12.47 1.07
N GLY A 527 -26.88 -11.63 0.79
CA GLY A 527 -26.88 -10.66 -0.29
C GLY A 527 -26.53 -11.22 -1.68
N GLY A 528 -26.36 -12.54 -1.82
CA GLY A 528 -26.03 -13.17 -3.10
C GLY A 528 -24.66 -12.73 -3.64
N THR A 529 -24.62 -12.29 -4.90
CA THR A 529 -23.43 -11.70 -5.52
C THR A 529 -23.49 -10.17 -5.41
N CYS A 530 -22.42 -9.55 -4.96
CA CYS A 530 -22.34 -8.09 -4.88
C CYS A 530 -22.53 -7.45 -6.27
N HIS A 531 -23.20 -6.30 -6.33
CA HIS A 531 -23.33 -5.52 -7.57
C HIS A 531 -22.62 -4.17 -7.47
N VAL A 532 -22.32 -3.57 -8.61
CA VAL A 532 -21.74 -2.22 -8.69
C VAL A 532 -22.80 -1.21 -8.26
N ALA A 533 -22.52 -0.41 -7.23
CA ALA A 533 -23.48 0.51 -6.65
C ALA A 533 -23.75 1.72 -7.57
N ALA A 534 -25.01 2.13 -7.62
CA ALA A 534 -25.42 3.35 -8.31
C ALA A 534 -25.22 4.58 -7.42
N LEU A 535 -24.83 5.71 -8.02
CA LEU A 535 -24.69 7.01 -7.33
C LEU A 535 -26.06 7.71 -7.20
N THR A 536 -27.04 7.02 -6.59
CA THR A 536 -28.37 7.57 -6.35
C THR A 536 -28.52 7.94 -4.88
N THR A 537 -29.03 9.15 -4.61
CA THR A 537 -29.21 9.66 -3.25
C THR A 537 -30.68 10.00 -2.99
N ASP A 538 -31.07 9.96 -1.72
CA ASP A 538 -32.35 10.48 -1.25
C ASP A 538 -32.33 12.02 -1.13
N SER A 539 -33.43 12.60 -0.62
CA SER A 539 -33.56 14.05 -0.41
C SER A 539 -32.59 14.63 0.61
N ASN A 540 -31.96 13.80 1.43
CA ASN A 540 -31.00 14.18 2.48
C ASN A 540 -29.55 13.98 2.01
N GLY A 541 -29.33 13.49 0.79
CA GLY A 541 -28.02 13.20 0.23
C GLY A 541 -27.46 11.82 0.61
N ALA A 542 -28.20 10.98 1.33
CA ALA A 542 -27.77 9.62 1.65
C ALA A 542 -27.95 8.69 0.44
N TYR A 543 -26.98 7.79 0.22
CA TYR A 543 -27.05 6.82 -0.87
C TYR A 543 -28.22 5.85 -0.68
N THR A 544 -28.95 5.58 -1.76
CA THR A 544 -30.12 4.67 -1.76
C THR A 544 -29.80 3.28 -2.28
N ASP A 545 -28.72 3.11 -3.04
CA ASP A 545 -28.25 1.80 -3.50
C ASP A 545 -27.18 1.27 -2.54
N VAL A 546 -27.64 0.63 -1.48
CA VAL A 546 -26.78 0.08 -0.41
C VAL A 546 -26.93 -1.44 -0.31
N GLN A 547 -25.83 -2.13 -0.12
CA GLN A 547 -25.70 -3.59 -0.01
C GLN A 547 -25.22 -3.95 1.40
N THR A 548 -26.10 -3.79 2.37
CA THR A 548 -25.78 -3.98 3.80
C THR A 548 -25.65 -5.45 4.22
N ASP A 549 -25.99 -6.38 3.33
CA ASP A 549 -25.79 -7.80 3.56
C ASP A 549 -24.40 -8.27 3.10
N GLU A 550 -23.94 -9.38 3.67
CA GLU A 550 -22.81 -10.12 3.15
C GLU A 550 -23.10 -10.60 1.73
N CYS A 551 -22.17 -10.38 0.80
CA CYS A 551 -22.29 -10.84 -0.58
C CYS A 551 -20.98 -11.37 -1.13
N THR A 552 -21.07 -12.19 -2.18
CA THR A 552 -19.90 -12.72 -2.89
C THR A 552 -19.25 -11.62 -3.72
N CYS A 553 -18.01 -11.30 -3.42
CA CYS A 553 -17.20 -10.33 -4.16
C CYS A 553 -16.93 -10.78 -5.60
N THR A 554 -16.87 -9.82 -6.50
CA THR A 554 -16.37 -9.97 -7.87
C THR A 554 -15.28 -8.93 -8.14
N THR A 555 -14.52 -9.10 -9.20
CA THR A 555 -13.52 -8.09 -9.63
C THR A 555 -14.16 -6.78 -10.04
N ALA A 556 -15.42 -6.76 -10.38
CA ALA A 556 -16.16 -5.53 -10.69
C ALA A 556 -16.61 -4.77 -9.43
N THR A 557 -16.73 -5.44 -8.27
CA THR A 557 -17.34 -4.87 -7.07
C THR A 557 -16.37 -4.60 -5.94
N CYS A 558 -15.41 -5.52 -5.69
CA CYS A 558 -14.50 -5.46 -4.55
C CYS A 558 -13.01 -5.33 -4.99
N GLY A 559 -12.73 -5.04 -6.25
CA GLY A 559 -11.37 -4.90 -6.76
C GLY A 559 -10.77 -6.22 -7.30
N ALA A 560 -9.48 -6.21 -7.56
CA ALA A 560 -8.79 -7.28 -8.29
C ALA A 560 -8.84 -8.66 -7.59
N GLY A 561 -9.06 -8.69 -6.29
CA GLY A 561 -9.10 -9.89 -5.45
C GLY A 561 -8.76 -9.56 -4.00
N MET A 562 -8.46 -10.60 -3.22
CA MET A 562 -8.04 -10.48 -1.83
C MET A 562 -6.54 -10.19 -1.75
N LEU A 563 -6.13 -9.30 -0.86
CA LEU A 563 -4.72 -8.98 -0.60
C LEU A 563 -3.93 -10.24 -0.20
N ASN A 564 -2.76 -10.40 -0.79
CA ASN A 564 -1.80 -11.46 -0.47
C ASN A 564 -0.40 -10.86 -0.37
N ALA A 565 0.13 -10.77 0.84
CA ALA A 565 1.39 -10.08 1.11
C ALA A 565 2.60 -10.81 0.51
N ASP A 566 2.66 -12.13 0.63
CA ASP A 566 3.76 -12.93 0.09
C ASP A 566 3.81 -12.85 -1.45
N ALA A 567 2.68 -13.04 -2.12
CA ALA A 567 2.58 -12.90 -3.57
C ALA A 567 2.91 -11.47 -4.04
N ALA A 568 2.51 -10.43 -3.28
CA ALA A 568 2.80 -9.05 -3.59
C ALA A 568 4.30 -8.75 -3.52
N LEU A 569 5.00 -9.27 -2.50
CA LEU A 569 6.44 -9.14 -2.39
C LEU A 569 7.17 -9.91 -3.48
N GLY A 570 6.72 -11.12 -3.80
CA GLY A 570 7.23 -11.88 -4.92
C GLY A 570 7.16 -11.08 -6.24
N ARG A 571 6.03 -10.42 -6.48
CA ARG A 571 5.83 -9.56 -7.66
C ARG A 571 6.67 -8.27 -7.62
N SER A 572 6.95 -7.69 -6.46
CA SER A 572 7.78 -6.48 -6.37
C SER A 572 9.20 -6.69 -6.84
N THR A 573 9.72 -7.91 -6.78
CA THR A 573 11.07 -8.25 -7.25
C THR A 573 11.19 -8.44 -8.77
N TYR A 574 10.10 -8.39 -9.54
CA TYR A 574 10.14 -8.51 -11.01
C TYR A 574 10.81 -7.27 -11.63
N PRO A 575 11.38 -7.38 -12.85
CA PRO A 575 11.95 -6.22 -13.52
C PRO A 575 10.89 -5.16 -13.74
N LEU A 576 11.32 -3.92 -13.96
CA LEU A 576 10.48 -2.80 -14.33
C LEU A 576 10.73 -2.43 -15.78
N ALA A 577 9.75 -2.68 -16.63
CA ALA A 577 9.76 -2.16 -17.99
C ALA A 577 9.46 -0.66 -17.97
N SER A 578 10.39 0.14 -18.51
CA SER A 578 10.20 1.57 -18.73
C SER A 578 10.48 1.88 -20.18
N MET A 579 9.60 2.63 -20.83
CA MET A 579 9.79 3.01 -22.22
C MET A 579 9.44 4.47 -22.48
N THR A 580 10.21 5.10 -23.34
CA THR A 580 9.91 6.39 -23.95
C THR A 580 9.88 6.27 -25.46
N THR A 581 9.25 7.23 -26.11
CA THR A 581 9.22 7.34 -27.57
C THR A 581 9.62 8.75 -27.95
N SER A 582 10.34 8.94 -29.06
CA SER A 582 10.73 10.25 -29.54
C SER A 582 9.53 11.16 -29.83
N THR A 583 8.36 10.58 -30.08
CA THR A 583 7.09 11.28 -30.25
C THR A 583 5.92 10.36 -29.88
N ASP A 584 4.79 10.93 -29.48
CA ASP A 584 3.51 10.23 -29.30
C ASP A 584 2.54 10.44 -30.47
N LYS A 585 2.99 11.22 -31.49
CA LYS A 585 2.26 11.49 -32.74
C LYS A 585 3.23 11.43 -33.90
N ALA A 586 2.97 10.59 -34.89
CA ALA A 586 3.85 10.42 -36.03
C ALA A 586 3.10 10.45 -37.35
N SER A 587 3.77 10.97 -38.40
CA SER A 587 3.32 10.91 -39.77
C SER A 587 3.74 9.62 -40.43
N ILE A 588 3.05 9.19 -41.49
CA ILE A 588 3.47 8.03 -42.29
C ILE A 588 4.91 8.23 -42.79
N GLY A 589 5.76 7.22 -42.62
CA GLY A 589 7.16 7.25 -43.02
C GLY A 589 8.10 7.93 -42.03
N GLU A 590 7.57 8.52 -40.94
CA GLU A 590 8.38 9.10 -39.88
C GLU A 590 9.05 8.03 -39.05
N SER A 591 10.35 8.25 -38.73
CA SER A 591 11.12 7.35 -37.88
C SER A 591 10.88 7.72 -36.40
N VAL A 592 10.38 6.78 -35.63
CA VAL A 592 10.16 6.91 -34.19
C VAL A 592 11.20 6.08 -33.47
N THR A 593 11.96 6.70 -32.56
CA THR A 593 12.87 5.99 -31.65
C THR A 593 12.06 5.50 -30.45
N LEU A 594 12.28 4.24 -30.11
CA LEU A 594 11.74 3.55 -28.93
C LEU A 594 12.89 3.33 -27.98
N ASP A 595 12.83 3.89 -26.78
CA ASP A 595 13.92 3.79 -25.79
C ASP A 595 13.40 3.12 -24.52
N GLY A 596 13.94 1.94 -24.23
CA GLY A 596 13.68 1.10 -23.06
C GLY A 596 14.85 1.08 -22.07
N SER A 597 15.91 1.89 -22.29
CA SER A 597 17.13 1.88 -21.47
C SER A 597 16.92 2.27 -20.01
N ALA A 598 15.82 2.95 -19.70
CA ALA A 598 15.41 3.27 -18.33
C ALA A 598 14.77 2.08 -17.59
N SER A 599 14.63 0.91 -18.22
CA SER A 599 14.14 -0.29 -17.55
C SER A 599 15.15 -0.76 -16.49
N THR A 600 14.65 -1.18 -15.32
CA THR A 600 15.48 -1.60 -14.20
C THR A 600 15.11 -3.01 -13.74
N ALA A 601 16.07 -3.72 -13.16
CA ALA A 601 15.80 -4.94 -12.40
C ALA A 601 15.80 -4.65 -10.91
N ALA A 602 15.11 -5.47 -10.14
CA ALA A 602 15.17 -5.41 -8.69
C ALA A 602 16.58 -5.71 -8.18
N ALA A 603 16.85 -5.38 -6.92
CA ALA A 603 18.16 -5.64 -6.30
C ALA A 603 18.63 -7.08 -6.54
N HIS A 604 19.91 -7.27 -6.83
CA HIS A 604 20.57 -8.55 -7.15
C HIS A 604 20.27 -9.16 -8.52
N TYR A 605 19.48 -8.51 -9.37
CA TYR A 605 19.18 -8.95 -10.73
C TYR A 605 19.63 -7.90 -11.75
N THR A 606 19.77 -8.31 -13.01
CA THR A 606 20.08 -7.44 -14.15
C THR A 606 19.07 -7.66 -15.25
N ILE A 607 18.84 -6.66 -16.10
CA ILE A 607 18.08 -6.88 -17.34
C ILE A 607 18.88 -7.80 -18.25
N ALA A 608 18.30 -8.93 -18.60
CA ALA A 608 18.91 -9.95 -19.47
C ALA A 608 18.54 -9.74 -20.94
N SER A 609 17.32 -9.29 -21.24
CA SER A 609 16.88 -9.06 -22.61
C SER A 609 15.75 -8.04 -22.71
N TYR A 610 15.62 -7.46 -23.89
CA TYR A 610 14.54 -6.59 -24.33
C TYR A 610 13.83 -7.26 -25.50
N GLN A 611 12.52 -7.02 -25.67
CA GLN A 611 11.75 -7.40 -26.81
C GLN A 611 10.68 -6.37 -27.11
N TRP A 612 10.73 -5.79 -28.29
CA TRP A 612 9.75 -4.83 -28.78
C TRP A 612 8.76 -5.51 -29.71
N THR A 613 7.49 -5.19 -29.52
CA THR A 613 6.38 -5.65 -30.37
C THR A 613 5.42 -4.50 -30.65
N SER A 614 4.55 -4.67 -31.63
CA SER A 614 3.51 -3.67 -31.92
C SER A 614 2.19 -4.34 -32.32
N ASP A 615 1.11 -3.62 -32.04
CA ASP A 615 -0.25 -3.96 -32.45
C ASP A 615 -0.90 -2.75 -33.19
N PRO A 616 -1.21 -2.92 -34.47
CA PRO A 616 -0.91 -4.06 -35.35
C PRO A 616 0.59 -4.28 -35.56
N ALA A 617 0.96 -5.52 -35.83
CA ALA A 617 2.35 -5.91 -36.01
C ALA A 617 2.99 -5.17 -37.20
N VAL A 618 4.13 -4.53 -36.96
CA VAL A 618 4.98 -3.88 -37.95
C VAL A 618 6.44 -4.20 -37.64
N SER A 619 7.31 -4.02 -38.64
CA SER A 619 8.74 -4.24 -38.46
C SER A 619 9.34 -3.18 -37.55
N ILE A 620 10.08 -3.61 -36.52
CA ILE A 620 10.85 -2.77 -35.60
C ILE A 620 12.32 -3.13 -35.79
N GLU A 621 13.14 -2.16 -36.12
CA GLU A 621 14.58 -2.32 -36.23
C GLU A 621 15.21 -2.41 -34.83
N ASN A 622 16.08 -3.38 -34.60
CA ASN A 622 16.72 -3.67 -33.30
C ASN A 622 15.70 -4.00 -32.18
N ASP A 623 14.69 -4.78 -32.52
CA ASP A 623 13.56 -5.12 -31.63
C ASP A 623 13.95 -5.90 -30.37
N THR A 624 15.20 -6.37 -30.27
CA THR A 624 15.78 -7.04 -29.08
C THR A 624 16.78 -6.17 -28.32
N SER A 625 16.93 -4.92 -28.70
CA SER A 625 17.85 -3.96 -28.04
C SER A 625 17.12 -3.03 -27.10
N ALA A 626 17.84 -2.43 -26.13
CA ALA A 626 17.29 -1.40 -25.25
C ALA A 626 16.72 -0.22 -26.03
N VAL A 627 17.35 0.13 -27.16
CA VAL A 627 16.88 1.19 -28.07
C VAL A 627 16.56 0.58 -29.42
N ALA A 628 15.36 0.82 -29.91
CA ALA A 628 14.85 0.32 -31.18
C ALA A 628 14.30 1.46 -32.05
N LYS A 629 14.05 1.18 -33.33
CA LYS A 629 13.45 2.14 -34.27
C LYS A 629 12.28 1.55 -34.99
N LEU A 630 11.29 2.39 -35.23
CA LEU A 630 10.07 2.07 -35.94
C LEU A 630 9.84 3.14 -37.02
N VAL A 631 9.56 2.71 -38.26
CA VAL A 631 9.03 3.61 -39.27
C VAL A 631 7.51 3.52 -39.23
N PHE A 632 6.84 4.65 -38.97
CA PHE A 632 5.39 4.72 -38.74
C PHE A 632 4.61 4.35 -40.00
N PRO A 633 3.79 3.27 -40.00
CA PRO A 633 3.39 2.62 -41.25
C PRO A 633 2.07 3.13 -41.85
N ALA A 634 1.18 3.72 -41.06
CA ALA A 634 -0.21 3.97 -41.50
C ALA A 634 -0.92 5.08 -40.71
N LEU A 635 -1.99 5.63 -41.29
CA LEU A 635 -2.88 6.61 -40.66
C LEU A 635 -3.80 5.99 -39.59
N ARG A 636 -3.24 5.23 -38.67
CA ARG A 636 -3.97 4.63 -37.53
C ARG A 636 -3.07 4.56 -36.31
N PRO A 637 -3.63 4.61 -35.09
CA PRO A 637 -2.84 4.43 -33.88
C PRO A 637 -2.10 3.09 -33.89
N LEU A 638 -0.88 3.10 -33.35
CA LEU A 638 -0.02 1.92 -33.22
C LEU A 638 0.35 1.77 -31.75
N LYS A 639 -0.06 0.67 -31.11
CA LYS A 639 0.36 0.33 -29.76
C LYS A 639 1.72 -0.37 -29.83
N VAL A 640 2.74 0.21 -29.22
CA VAL A 640 4.05 -0.42 -29.08
C VAL A 640 4.18 -0.97 -27.68
N THR A 641 4.74 -2.17 -27.53
CA THR A 641 4.97 -2.84 -26.25
C THR A 641 6.44 -3.26 -26.15
N LEU A 642 7.07 -2.87 -25.05
CA LEU A 642 8.37 -3.37 -24.62
C LEU A 642 8.13 -4.49 -23.61
N THR A 643 8.78 -5.63 -23.80
CA THR A 643 8.93 -6.68 -22.78
C THR A 643 10.39 -6.71 -22.35
N VAL A 644 10.66 -6.61 -21.05
CA VAL A 644 11.99 -6.82 -20.47
C VAL A 644 12.01 -8.12 -19.68
N THR A 645 13.15 -8.84 -19.75
CA THR A 645 13.38 -10.06 -18.99
C THR A 645 14.60 -9.87 -18.12
N ASP A 646 14.54 -10.25 -16.85
CA ASP A 646 15.69 -10.17 -15.94
C ASP A 646 16.54 -11.45 -15.96
N SER A 647 17.66 -11.43 -15.22
CA SER A 647 18.61 -12.54 -15.13
C SER A 647 18.03 -13.79 -14.45
N ALA A 648 16.85 -13.71 -13.81
CA ALA A 648 16.10 -14.85 -13.29
C ALA A 648 15.00 -15.36 -14.25
N GLY A 649 14.89 -14.76 -15.46
CA GLY A 649 13.88 -15.13 -16.45
C GLY A 649 12.48 -14.56 -16.19
N ARG A 650 12.34 -13.64 -15.23
CA ARG A 650 11.07 -12.96 -14.93
C ARG A 650 10.88 -11.80 -15.88
N THR A 651 9.64 -11.51 -16.25
CA THR A 651 9.32 -10.51 -17.28
C THR A 651 8.38 -9.43 -16.78
N ASP A 652 8.53 -8.23 -17.35
CA ASP A 652 7.58 -7.12 -17.20
C ASP A 652 7.39 -6.43 -18.55
N THR A 653 6.28 -5.68 -18.69
CA THR A 653 5.94 -5.01 -19.96
C THR A 653 5.51 -3.57 -19.75
N ALA A 654 5.94 -2.70 -20.66
CA ALA A 654 5.43 -1.34 -20.80
C ALA A 654 4.84 -1.13 -22.19
N SER A 655 3.76 -0.37 -22.32
CA SER A 655 3.14 -0.11 -23.62
C SER A 655 2.82 1.36 -23.79
N LYS A 656 2.91 1.84 -25.03
CA LYS A 656 2.52 3.21 -25.42
C LYS A 656 1.85 3.21 -26.78
N THR A 657 0.83 4.04 -26.94
CA THR A 657 0.16 4.24 -28.23
C THR A 657 0.74 5.48 -28.91
N ILE A 658 1.20 5.30 -30.13
CA ILE A 658 1.64 6.37 -31.03
C ILE A 658 0.47 6.67 -31.97
N ASN A 659 -0.03 7.89 -31.94
CA ASN A 659 -1.14 8.32 -32.76
C ASN A 659 -0.67 8.80 -34.14
N SER A 660 -1.47 8.60 -35.19
CA SER A 660 -1.17 9.13 -36.51
C SER A 660 -1.49 10.64 -36.54
N VAL A 661 -0.61 11.40 -37.16
CA VAL A 661 -0.90 12.79 -37.56
C VAL A 661 -1.37 12.79 -39.02
N ALA A 662 -2.58 13.27 -39.28
CA ALA A 662 -2.98 13.59 -40.62
C ALA A 662 -2.05 14.69 -41.14
N LEU A 663 -1.47 14.52 -42.33
CA LEU A 663 -0.76 15.62 -42.99
C LEU A 663 -1.71 16.81 -43.04
N SER A 664 -1.44 17.86 -42.28
CA SER A 664 -2.11 19.14 -42.51
C SER A 664 -1.68 19.58 -43.91
N GLU A 665 -2.62 19.62 -44.85
CA GLU A 665 -2.39 20.29 -46.12
C GLU A 665 -1.96 21.72 -45.76
N GLY A 666 -0.67 21.98 -45.93
CA GLY A 666 -0.13 23.32 -45.83
C GLY A 666 -0.96 24.21 -46.77
N GLY A 667 -1.52 25.30 -46.21
CA GLY A 667 -2.36 26.22 -46.94
C GLY A 667 -1.67 26.88 -48.14
N GLY A 668 -1.54 26.11 -49.20
CA GLY A 668 -1.26 26.57 -50.55
C GLY A 668 -2.57 26.48 -51.32
N LYS A 669 -3.18 27.61 -51.66
CA LYS A 669 -4.24 27.70 -52.64
C LYS A 669 -3.70 27.22 -54.02
N GLY A 670 -3.62 25.92 -54.21
CA GLY A 670 -3.36 25.28 -55.49
C GLY A 670 -4.60 24.50 -55.88
N SER A 671 -5.38 24.99 -56.79
CA SER A 671 -6.51 24.31 -57.41
C SER A 671 -6.02 22.97 -57.96
N MET A 672 -6.51 21.87 -57.42
CA MET A 672 -6.32 20.56 -58.05
C MET A 672 -7.05 20.57 -59.39
N GLY A 673 -6.29 20.48 -60.48
CA GLY A 673 -6.85 20.37 -61.83
C GLY A 673 -7.67 19.06 -61.99
N PRO A 674 -8.58 19.05 -62.94
CA PRO A 674 -9.57 17.98 -63.13
C PRO A 674 -8.98 16.56 -63.41
N MET A 675 -7.68 16.42 -63.62
CA MET A 675 -7.02 15.14 -63.83
C MET A 675 -6.79 14.31 -62.52
N ALA A 676 -6.69 14.95 -61.35
CA ALA A 676 -6.50 14.22 -60.07
C ALA A 676 -7.80 13.58 -59.58
N LEU A 677 -8.96 14.16 -59.89
CA LEU A 677 -10.25 13.56 -59.58
C LEU A 677 -10.57 12.34 -60.46
N LEU A 678 -10.00 12.27 -61.68
CA LEU A 678 -10.23 11.14 -62.58
C LEU A 678 -9.46 9.87 -62.16
N LEU A 679 -8.29 10.02 -61.54
CA LEU A 679 -7.50 8.88 -61.03
C LEU A 679 -8.08 8.28 -59.74
N LEU A 680 -8.74 9.10 -58.89
CA LEU A 680 -9.44 8.57 -57.70
C LEU A 680 -10.76 7.89 -58.07
N ALA A 681 -11.47 8.35 -59.10
CA ALA A 681 -12.70 7.71 -59.58
C ALA A 681 -12.45 6.39 -60.27
N THR A 682 -11.32 6.21 -61.00
CA THR A 682 -10.96 4.94 -61.63
C THR A 682 -10.45 3.90 -60.65
N GLY A 683 -9.75 4.30 -59.60
CA GLY A 683 -9.34 3.41 -58.50
C GLY A 683 -10.53 2.85 -57.69
N ALA A 684 -11.52 3.67 -57.40
CA ALA A 684 -12.74 3.26 -56.71
C ALA A 684 -13.62 2.34 -57.59
N ALA A 685 -13.71 2.59 -58.90
CA ALA A 685 -14.46 1.75 -59.83
C ALA A 685 -13.83 0.34 -60.00
N MET A 686 -12.47 0.23 -60.04
CA MET A 686 -11.79 -1.09 -60.10
C MET A 686 -11.93 -1.85 -58.77
N ALA A 687 -11.94 -1.23 -57.63
CA ALA A 687 -12.15 -1.90 -56.33
C ALA A 687 -13.59 -2.42 -56.20
N PHE A 688 -14.57 -1.63 -56.71
CA PHE A 688 -15.98 -2.04 -56.72
C PHE A 688 -16.26 -3.20 -57.72
N TRP A 689 -15.57 -3.19 -58.86
CA TRP A 689 -15.72 -4.26 -59.86
C TRP A 689 -15.06 -5.57 -59.43
N ARG A 690 -13.92 -5.54 -58.71
CA ARG A 690 -13.31 -6.72 -58.11
C ARG A 690 -14.18 -7.32 -56.99
N ARG A 691 -14.86 -6.50 -56.18
CA ARG A 691 -15.81 -7.00 -55.16
C ARG A 691 -17.06 -7.67 -55.75
N LYS A 692 -17.57 -7.19 -56.90
CA LYS A 692 -18.71 -7.82 -57.57
C LYS A 692 -18.36 -9.16 -58.22
N ARG A 693 -17.12 -9.37 -58.70
CA ARG A 693 -16.68 -10.65 -59.24
C ARG A 693 -16.44 -11.72 -58.17
N ALA A 694 -16.02 -11.35 -56.94
CA ALA A 694 -15.88 -12.26 -55.82
C ALA A 694 -17.23 -12.75 -55.25
N ALA A 695 -18.27 -11.87 -55.28
CA ALA A 695 -19.64 -12.21 -54.85
C ALA A 695 -20.39 -13.13 -55.83
N ALA A 696 -20.07 -13.09 -57.15
CA ALA A 696 -20.70 -13.94 -58.16
C ALA A 696 -20.15 -15.36 -58.24
N ALA A 697 -19.00 -15.64 -57.61
CA ALA A 697 -18.39 -16.96 -57.61
C ALA A 697 -18.81 -17.87 -56.42
N MET A 698 -19.64 -17.36 -55.51
CA MET A 698 -20.13 -18.12 -54.31
C MET A 698 -21.64 -18.43 -54.34
N LEU A 699 -22.35 -18.19 -55.45
CA LEU A 699 -23.75 -18.55 -55.63
C LEU A 699 -23.95 -19.45 -56.85
N GLY A 700 -23.45 -20.68 -56.73
CA GLY A 700 -23.71 -21.74 -57.69
C GLY A 700 -23.83 -23.07 -56.97
N GLY A 701 -25.08 -23.47 -56.65
CA GLY A 701 -25.31 -24.84 -56.16
C GLY A 701 -26.62 -25.03 -55.40
N SER A 702 -27.58 -25.41 -56.19
CA SER A 702 -28.70 -26.33 -55.89
C SER A 702 -30.01 -25.83 -55.31
N LEU A 703 -31.00 -25.95 -56.17
CA LEU A 703 -32.43 -25.91 -55.99
C LEU A 703 -32.96 -26.97 -55.04
N VAL A 704 -33.95 -26.65 -54.17
CA VAL A 704 -35.18 -27.43 -53.93
C VAL A 704 -36.26 -26.48 -53.43
N GLN A 705 -37.50 -26.78 -53.87
CA GLN A 705 -38.72 -25.98 -53.92
C GLN A 705 -39.43 -25.72 -52.58
N PRO A 706 -40.52 -24.88 -52.61
CA PRO A 706 -41.12 -24.25 -51.44
C PRO A 706 -42.34 -25.00 -50.92
N ILE A 707 -42.66 -24.85 -49.64
CA ILE A 707 -43.98 -25.18 -49.06
C ILE A 707 -44.56 -23.88 -48.41
N GLN A 708 -45.81 -23.64 -48.76
CA GLN A 708 -46.65 -22.50 -48.38
C GLN A 708 -47.20 -22.56 -46.93
N PRO A 709 -47.79 -21.52 -46.39
CA PRO A 709 -48.01 -21.27 -44.96
C PRO A 709 -49.36 -21.72 -44.46
N VAL A 710 -49.45 -22.04 -43.19
CA VAL A 710 -50.70 -22.14 -42.44
C VAL A 710 -50.65 -21.21 -41.25
N GLY A 711 -51.68 -20.37 -41.18
CA GLY A 711 -51.81 -19.34 -40.19
C GLY A 711 -52.59 -19.78 -38.93
N HIS A 712 -52.66 -18.85 -38.05
CA HIS A 712 -53.69 -18.52 -37.06
C HIS A 712 -53.59 -18.95 -35.60
N ARG A 713 -53.76 -17.90 -34.82
CA ARG A 713 -54.38 -17.72 -33.49
C ARG A 713 -53.52 -18.17 -32.32
N GLY A 714 -53.28 -17.37 -31.33
CA GLY A 714 -54.11 -16.41 -30.63
C GLY A 714 -54.35 -16.89 -29.20
N GLU A 715 -54.22 -15.98 -28.26
CA GLU A 715 -54.69 -15.99 -26.85
C GLU A 715 -53.65 -16.24 -25.76
N SER A 716 -53.37 -15.16 -25.10
CA SER A 716 -53.51 -14.77 -23.68
C SER A 716 -53.62 -15.92 -22.65
N ILE A 717 -52.71 -15.98 -21.75
CA ILE A 717 -52.93 -15.65 -20.33
C ILE A 717 -51.59 -15.28 -19.73
#